data_97eb065dcf76698a96e0d6b4263970c5
#
_entry.id   97eb065dcf76698a96e0d6b4263970c5
#
_cell.length_a   1.000
_cell.length_b   1.000
_cell.length_c   1.000
_cell.angle_alpha   90.00
_cell.angle_beta   90.00
_cell.angle_gamma   90.00
#
_symmetry.space_group_name_H-M   'P 1'
#
loop_
_entity.id
_entity.type
_entity.pdbx_description
1 polymer ?
#
loop_
_entity_poly.entity_id
_entity_poly.type
_entity_poly.pdbx_seq_one_letter_code
_entity_poly.pdbx_strand_id
1 'polypeptide(L)'
;MKASRKSVAVLLTLSVIFQLSPLTKACGPESLQPIFVMRDSPDPPFREFTQGKIGILKPEFGRKTLVIAYRYLNGGSFNEEEQKALIEALKGTGPEPNTEEKIKEWIAARKLVIKGENELPDIYRESRFGSYDFFPNCTSNAFEVAIETLNDRAARFGADNNDVQEWLSGQDTVFRNCSDKSSIPTTLGPERPEWLRKDRDYQTAAAFFYSLQFDEAVKRFEMISQDNESNWQALADYLVGRTLLRQASLERDEPAKLKANQKAEAYVVGLSGRAGKYRDATRKLLALIRYRLHPEERVRELAQTLQQSGSVDLRQDLIDYVWLLDKFDAQVQKQEEERQKRLNPPTDDSENTNSSPATKYEPLPPREEIDIRIYNLNAAGNLDYATGQTFSFKPETSIAEILKSIETSLGRKLTDEDRRQANEQHEMALLWRRRERSPNRKFSTGDYEGCEYDCKSVPLSLYPTFLRTDELSDWLFTFQSKDSQAYSHALLKWRDTQSPAWFLMSLVKANKTSPSLSRLLSHAEKIQPDMPMYATVAYNRIRLLTELGRESEARQLLNPIIESRLDTFPVSAQNEFLEQRMNVAEGLSAFMRFALRKPVAFYLEGRLGTIKEIMGPEELYENEDIDEQERERVKSLIEWGGRSIFDEKAADTLNWHFSVSTLMDVARAPVVPAYIRERVLLAAWTRAILLRNDVIARQAAVEIVRSTRDNAALFQSYLDARTSAERDAAATLVLLKSPYLSPYLSEGVPEIYTADDDYYLEMAWWCVLPQTEYDDVLKEKPKNVFSPPFLTPELLSAAEKERAEMIALGDAKTFLGRKAIEWAKRSPNDTRVPEALFIATKANERYKYGCGGWEHDDQVREDAASLLKERYPNSVWALKLREMEQ
;
A
#
# COMPACT_ATOMS: atom_id res chain seq x y z
N MET A 1 -36.95 -35.30 13.41
CA MET A 1 -35.85 -34.46 13.78
C MET A 1 -34.55 -34.90 13.08
N LYS A 2 -34.47 -34.90 11.73
CA LYS A 2 -33.26 -35.20 10.95
C LYS A 2 -33.14 -34.38 9.65
N ALA A 3 -33.90 -33.29 9.53
CA ALA A 3 -33.91 -32.43 8.35
C ALA A 3 -33.20 -31.06 8.54
N SER A 4 -32.69 -30.76 9.76
CA SER A 4 -32.17 -29.42 10.08
C SER A 4 -30.64 -29.26 9.99
N ARG A 5 -29.88 -30.36 9.79
CA ARG A 5 -28.40 -30.28 9.74
C ARG A 5 -27.83 -30.16 8.34
N LYS A 6 -28.60 -30.45 7.30
CA LYS A 6 -28.07 -30.28 5.90
C LYS A 6 -28.23 -28.88 5.35
N SER A 7 -29.16 -28.08 5.83
CA SER A 7 -29.39 -26.70 5.38
C SER A 7 -28.38 -25.70 5.97
N VAL A 8 -27.83 -25.98 7.15
CA VAL A 8 -26.82 -25.12 7.78
C VAL A 8 -25.44 -25.35 7.17
N ALA A 9 -25.11 -26.57 6.76
CA ALA A 9 -23.85 -26.91 6.10
C ALA A 9 -23.76 -26.30 4.68
N VAL A 10 -24.87 -26.20 3.96
CA VAL A 10 -24.92 -25.59 2.62
C VAL A 10 -24.81 -24.05 2.70
N LEU A 11 -25.30 -23.41 3.74
CA LEU A 11 -25.17 -21.96 3.94
C LEU A 11 -23.75 -21.56 4.41
N LEU A 12 -23.08 -22.41 5.18
CA LEU A 12 -21.67 -22.18 5.58
C LEU A 12 -20.68 -22.44 4.42
N THR A 13 -20.94 -23.42 3.56
CA THR A 13 -20.13 -23.67 2.36
C THR A 13 -20.29 -22.57 1.30
N LEU A 14 -21.46 -21.96 1.16
CA LEU A 14 -21.67 -20.82 0.27
C LEU A 14 -21.00 -19.53 0.79
N SER A 15 -20.90 -19.33 2.10
CA SER A 15 -20.19 -18.16 2.66
C SER A 15 -18.66 -18.27 2.56
N VAL A 16 -18.10 -19.48 2.53
CA VAL A 16 -16.66 -19.71 2.38
C VAL A 16 -16.22 -19.62 0.90
N ILE A 17 -17.08 -20.04 -0.04
CA ILE A 17 -16.81 -19.95 -1.48
C ILE A 17 -16.78 -18.48 -1.96
N PHE A 18 -17.45 -17.55 -1.28
CA PHE A 18 -17.40 -16.12 -1.64
C PHE A 18 -16.13 -15.38 -1.15
N GLN A 19 -15.33 -16.00 -0.28
CA GLN A 19 -14.03 -15.45 0.14
C GLN A 19 -12.83 -16.02 -0.63
N LEU A 20 -13.02 -17.08 -1.39
CA LEU A 20 -12.03 -17.69 -2.27
C LEU A 20 -12.25 -17.24 -3.73
N SER A 21 -12.33 -15.93 -3.97
CA SER A 21 -12.05 -15.44 -5.32
C SER A 21 -10.59 -15.77 -5.59
N PRO A 22 -10.25 -16.58 -6.60
CA PRO A 22 -8.87 -16.72 -7.01
C PRO A 22 -8.36 -15.30 -7.29
N LEU A 23 -7.25 -14.94 -6.66
CA LEU A 23 -6.55 -13.70 -6.96
C LEU A 23 -6.30 -13.67 -8.46
N THR A 24 -7.14 -12.97 -9.21
CA THR A 24 -6.92 -12.76 -10.64
C THR A 24 -5.65 -11.96 -10.77
N LYS A 25 -4.57 -12.64 -11.11
CA LYS A 25 -3.27 -12.05 -11.42
C LYS A 25 -3.42 -11.21 -12.71
N ALA A 26 -3.76 -9.94 -12.56
CA ALA A 26 -4.02 -9.05 -13.69
C ALA A 26 -2.78 -8.27 -14.18
N CYS A 27 -1.68 -8.28 -13.44
CA CYS A 27 -0.38 -7.73 -13.84
C CYS A 27 0.67 -8.64 -13.22
N GLY A 28 1.77 -8.93 -13.88
CA GLY A 28 2.75 -9.97 -13.52
C GLY A 28 2.96 -10.22 -12.03
N PRO A 29 3.63 -11.30 -11.62
CA PRO A 29 3.74 -11.68 -10.22
C PRO A 29 4.45 -10.58 -9.45
N GLU A 30 3.75 -9.89 -8.58
CA GLU A 30 4.40 -9.07 -7.58
C GLU A 30 5.13 -10.00 -6.61
N SER A 31 6.44 -9.88 -6.53
CA SER A 31 7.25 -10.62 -5.57
C SER A 31 7.06 -10.05 -4.17
N LEU A 32 7.11 -10.93 -3.16
CA LEU A 32 7.10 -10.52 -1.76
C LEU A 32 8.36 -9.70 -1.46
N GLN A 33 8.20 -8.39 -1.27
CA GLN A 33 9.30 -7.46 -1.04
C GLN A 33 9.54 -7.25 0.45
N PRO A 34 10.71 -7.60 1.00
CA PRO A 34 11.06 -7.31 2.37
C PRO A 34 11.37 -5.83 2.56
N ILE A 35 10.87 -5.25 3.64
CA ILE A 35 11.20 -3.90 4.08
C ILE A 35 12.07 -3.99 5.31
N PHE A 36 13.29 -3.48 5.24
CA PHE A 36 14.24 -3.52 6.35
C PHE A 36 14.23 -2.23 7.18
N VAL A 37 13.83 -1.12 6.57
CA VAL A 37 13.78 0.19 7.21
C VAL A 37 12.56 0.94 6.70
N MET A 38 11.68 1.33 7.61
CA MET A 38 10.57 2.22 7.28
C MET A 38 11.14 3.62 6.99
N ARG A 39 10.73 4.21 5.84
CA ARG A 39 11.27 5.50 5.38
C ARG A 39 10.43 6.70 5.78
N ASP A 40 9.11 6.55 5.72
CA ASP A 40 8.10 7.61 5.87
C ASP A 40 7.24 7.48 7.13
N SER A 41 7.38 6.39 7.85
CA SER A 41 6.59 6.06 9.03
C SER A 41 7.42 5.28 10.07
N PRO A 42 6.96 5.17 11.33
CA PRO A 42 7.52 4.26 12.31
C PRO A 42 7.21 2.81 11.96
N ASP A 43 7.88 1.89 12.64
CA ASP A 43 7.63 0.46 12.49
C ASP A 43 6.18 0.10 12.87
N PRO A 44 5.44 -0.65 12.01
CA PRO A 44 4.14 -1.19 12.39
C PRO A 44 4.30 -2.21 13.54
N PRO A 45 3.29 -2.35 14.41
CA PRO A 45 1.95 -1.76 14.39
C PRO A 45 1.84 -0.39 15.10
N PHE A 46 2.89 0.39 15.19
CA PHE A 46 3.01 1.74 15.78
C PHE A 46 2.90 1.81 17.31
N ARG A 47 2.67 0.70 17.99
CA ARG A 47 2.49 0.67 19.45
C ARG A 47 3.71 1.16 20.22
N GLU A 48 4.88 0.68 19.86
CA GLU A 48 6.12 1.08 20.52
C GLU A 48 6.42 2.58 20.32
N PHE A 49 6.15 3.07 19.11
CA PHE A 49 6.32 4.48 18.78
C PHE A 49 5.40 5.38 19.62
N THR A 50 4.11 5.02 19.73
CA THR A 50 3.15 5.79 20.55
C THR A 50 3.40 5.68 22.06
N GLN A 51 4.28 4.78 22.50
CA GLN A 51 4.81 4.66 23.88
C GLN A 51 6.12 5.41 24.10
N GLY A 52 6.63 6.13 23.09
CA GLY A 52 7.84 6.95 23.20
C GLY A 52 9.13 6.29 22.69
N LYS A 53 9.08 5.04 22.20
CA LYS A 53 10.22 4.42 21.52
C LYS A 53 10.28 4.93 20.07
N ILE A 54 10.64 6.21 19.89
CA ILE A 54 10.57 6.88 18.60
C ILE A 54 11.62 6.41 17.57
N GLY A 55 12.60 5.61 17.99
CA GLY A 55 13.64 5.10 17.07
C GLY A 55 14.51 6.20 16.48
N ILE A 56 14.91 6.01 15.23
CA ILE A 56 15.67 7.00 14.47
C ILE A 56 14.67 7.85 13.67
N LEU A 57 14.52 9.10 14.09
CA LEU A 57 13.59 10.06 13.48
C LEU A 57 14.17 10.62 12.18
N LYS A 58 13.37 10.62 11.14
CA LYS A 58 13.76 11.05 9.78
C LYS A 58 12.94 12.23 9.31
N PRO A 59 13.53 13.14 8.48
CA PRO A 59 12.78 14.24 7.85
C PRO A 59 11.63 13.77 6.95
N GLU A 60 11.74 12.58 6.38
CA GLU A 60 10.75 11.98 5.48
C GLU A 60 9.53 11.43 6.20
N PHE A 61 9.57 11.34 7.53
CA PHE A 61 8.41 10.88 8.30
C PHE A 61 7.21 11.79 8.13
N GLY A 62 6.03 11.19 7.99
CA GLY A 62 4.77 11.91 7.89
C GLY A 62 4.52 12.85 9.07
N ARG A 63 3.85 13.98 8.83
CA ARG A 63 3.63 15.04 9.83
C ARG A 63 2.97 14.54 11.11
N LYS A 64 2.01 13.59 11.02
CA LYS A 64 1.40 12.98 12.21
C LYS A 64 2.46 12.36 13.14
N THR A 65 3.37 11.60 12.56
CA THR A 65 4.49 10.97 13.26
C THR A 65 5.41 12.01 13.92
N LEU A 66 5.74 13.05 13.18
CA LEU A 66 6.63 14.12 13.66
C LEU A 66 6.00 14.91 14.81
N VAL A 67 4.69 15.16 14.79
CA VAL A 67 3.96 15.80 15.91
C VAL A 67 4.05 14.95 17.19
N ILE A 68 3.85 13.65 17.07
CA ILE A 68 3.96 12.72 18.20
C ILE A 68 5.38 12.73 18.76
N ALA A 69 6.39 12.62 17.87
CA ALA A 69 7.79 12.66 18.25
C ALA A 69 8.16 13.99 18.94
N TYR A 70 7.71 15.14 18.41
CA TYR A 70 7.98 16.46 18.99
C TYR A 70 7.53 16.56 20.45
N ARG A 71 6.35 16.01 20.78
CA ARG A 71 5.86 16.01 22.17
C ARG A 71 6.77 15.19 23.08
N TYR A 72 7.21 14.00 22.65
CA TYR A 72 8.18 13.18 23.43
C TYR A 72 9.54 13.87 23.57
N LEU A 73 10.04 14.50 22.52
CA LEU A 73 11.31 15.21 22.51
C LEU A 73 11.32 16.37 23.52
N ASN A 74 10.18 16.99 23.77
CA ASN A 74 10.03 18.08 24.73
C ASN A 74 9.54 17.59 26.13
N GLY A 75 9.66 16.29 26.42
CA GLY A 75 9.39 15.71 27.73
C GLY A 75 7.91 15.41 28.02
N GLY A 76 7.04 15.54 27.00
CA GLY A 76 5.63 15.13 27.12
C GLY A 76 5.47 13.61 26.98
N SER A 77 4.25 13.14 27.26
CA SER A 77 3.86 11.73 27.12
C SER A 77 2.41 11.61 26.73
N PHE A 78 1.97 10.40 26.39
CA PHE A 78 0.58 10.08 26.07
C PHE A 78 0.08 8.97 26.98
N ASN A 79 -1.13 9.09 27.51
CA ASN A 79 -1.79 8.02 28.25
C ASN A 79 -2.28 6.91 27.30
N GLU A 80 -2.80 5.80 27.84
CA GLU A 80 -3.21 4.64 27.06
C GLU A 80 -4.33 4.95 26.04
N GLU A 81 -5.30 5.80 26.40
CA GLU A 81 -6.38 6.22 25.50
C GLU A 81 -5.85 7.09 24.36
N GLU A 82 -4.97 8.04 24.69
CA GLU A 82 -4.26 8.88 23.72
C GLU A 82 -3.41 8.02 22.76
N GLN A 83 -2.66 7.03 23.29
CA GLN A 83 -1.85 6.11 22.46
C GLN A 83 -2.71 5.33 21.47
N LYS A 84 -3.88 4.83 21.91
CA LYS A 84 -4.82 4.13 21.03
C LYS A 84 -5.33 5.04 19.93
N ALA A 85 -5.74 6.26 20.27
CA ALA A 85 -6.20 7.27 19.30
C ALA A 85 -5.10 7.62 18.27
N LEU A 86 -3.84 7.69 18.71
CA LEU A 86 -2.69 7.94 17.83
C LEU A 86 -2.41 6.77 16.88
N ILE A 87 -2.51 5.51 17.36
CA ILE A 87 -2.37 4.33 16.50
C ILE A 87 -3.43 4.33 15.41
N GLU A 88 -4.68 4.65 15.74
CA GLU A 88 -5.77 4.78 14.76
C GLU A 88 -5.47 5.92 13.75
N ALA A 89 -4.97 7.06 14.22
CA ALA A 89 -4.58 8.17 13.35
C ALA A 89 -3.44 7.81 12.38
N LEU A 90 -2.43 7.06 12.85
CA LEU A 90 -1.29 6.62 12.04
C LEU A 90 -1.70 5.55 11.02
N LYS A 91 -2.56 4.62 11.39
CA LYS A 91 -3.11 3.59 10.48
C LYS A 91 -4.04 4.18 9.41
N GLY A 92 -4.49 5.41 9.56
CA GLY A 92 -5.55 5.97 8.72
C GLY A 92 -6.91 5.29 8.94
N THR A 93 -7.00 4.43 9.95
CA THR A 93 -8.25 3.77 10.32
C THR A 93 -9.04 4.67 11.29
N GLY A 94 -10.33 4.67 11.14
CA GLY A 94 -11.23 5.31 12.08
C GLY A 94 -12.49 4.46 12.17
N PRO A 95 -13.41 4.75 13.09
CA PRO A 95 -14.71 4.11 13.03
C PRO A 95 -15.34 4.43 11.68
N GLU A 96 -15.18 3.53 10.72
CA GLU A 96 -15.94 3.60 9.49
C GLU A 96 -17.41 3.53 9.89
N PRO A 97 -18.24 4.48 9.44
CA PRO A 97 -19.67 4.34 9.64
C PRO A 97 -20.09 3.08 8.90
N ASN A 98 -20.37 2.01 9.62
CA ASN A 98 -20.89 0.77 9.04
C ASN A 98 -22.33 0.98 8.56
N THR A 99 -22.48 1.82 7.56
CA THR A 99 -23.78 2.22 7.04
C THR A 99 -24.52 1.04 6.43
N GLU A 100 -23.80 0.12 5.78
CA GLU A 100 -24.42 -1.07 5.19
C GLU A 100 -25.00 -2.02 6.28
N GLU A 101 -24.29 -2.21 7.39
CA GLU A 101 -24.79 -3.01 8.51
C GLU A 101 -26.02 -2.34 9.12
N LYS A 102 -25.99 -1.02 9.32
CA LYS A 102 -27.14 -0.27 9.84
C LYS A 102 -28.34 -0.29 8.89
N ILE A 103 -28.14 -0.35 7.59
CA ILE A 103 -29.21 -0.56 6.62
C ILE A 103 -29.81 -1.97 6.79
N LYS A 104 -28.97 -2.99 6.96
CA LYS A 104 -29.45 -4.37 7.22
C LYS A 104 -30.26 -4.46 8.54
N GLU A 105 -29.76 -3.81 9.59
CA GLU A 105 -30.49 -3.70 10.87
C GLU A 105 -31.83 -2.97 10.70
N TRP A 106 -31.85 -1.85 9.93
CA TRP A 106 -33.10 -1.13 9.61
C TRP A 106 -34.12 -2.03 8.92
N ILE A 107 -33.69 -2.78 7.92
CA ILE A 107 -34.57 -3.72 7.19
C ILE A 107 -35.08 -4.81 8.13
N ALA A 108 -34.24 -5.32 9.03
CA ALA A 108 -34.66 -6.31 10.02
C ALA A 108 -35.73 -5.74 10.98
N ALA A 109 -35.50 -4.53 11.50
CA ALA A 109 -36.50 -3.84 12.37
C ALA A 109 -37.79 -3.55 11.60
N ARG A 110 -37.72 -3.09 10.38
CA ARG A 110 -38.88 -2.83 9.51
C ARG A 110 -39.76 -4.07 9.27
N LYS A 111 -39.12 -5.24 9.05
CA LYS A 111 -39.83 -6.53 8.86
C LYS A 111 -40.66 -6.98 10.05
N LEU A 112 -40.38 -6.47 11.24
CA LEU A 112 -41.19 -6.73 12.42
C LEU A 112 -42.57 -6.03 12.37
N VAL A 113 -42.67 -4.94 11.61
CA VAL A 113 -43.88 -4.11 11.49
C VAL A 113 -44.64 -4.38 10.19
N ILE A 114 -43.94 -4.51 9.08
CA ILE A 114 -44.53 -4.76 7.75
C ILE A 114 -43.91 -6.01 7.12
N LYS A 115 -44.75 -6.96 6.71
CA LYS A 115 -44.39 -8.17 5.98
C LYS A 115 -44.28 -7.84 4.48
N GLY A 116 -43.16 -8.10 3.86
CA GLY A 116 -42.95 -7.90 2.41
C GLY A 116 -41.47 -7.88 2.03
N GLU A 117 -41.20 -7.90 0.73
CA GLU A 117 -39.85 -7.66 0.21
C GLU A 117 -39.47 -6.21 0.44
N ASN A 118 -38.22 -6.00 0.83
CA ASN A 118 -37.69 -4.68 1.15
C ASN A 118 -36.47 -4.43 0.24
N GLU A 119 -36.59 -3.43 -0.63
CA GLU A 119 -35.43 -2.89 -1.33
C GLU A 119 -34.48 -2.21 -0.33
N LEU A 120 -33.18 -2.43 -0.53
CA LEU A 120 -32.15 -1.68 0.17
C LEU A 120 -32.24 -0.20 -0.25
N PRO A 121 -32.37 0.74 0.70
CA PRO A 121 -32.41 2.15 0.34
C PRO A 121 -31.08 2.55 -0.32
N ASP A 122 -31.16 3.18 -1.48
CA ASP A 122 -30.01 3.82 -2.10
C ASP A 122 -29.65 5.08 -1.29
N ILE A 123 -28.44 5.11 -0.75
CA ILE A 123 -27.95 6.17 0.14
C ILE A 123 -27.09 7.20 -0.56
N TYR A 124 -26.78 6.99 -1.84
CA TYR A 124 -25.89 7.85 -2.59
C TYR A 124 -26.68 8.86 -3.41
N ARG A 125 -26.18 10.08 -3.41
CA ARG A 125 -26.71 11.19 -4.20
C ARG A 125 -25.64 11.73 -5.10
N GLU A 126 -26.03 12.10 -6.34
CA GLU A 126 -25.11 12.70 -7.29
C GLU A 126 -24.61 14.05 -6.75
N SER A 127 -23.30 14.24 -6.81
CA SER A 127 -22.68 15.52 -6.47
C SER A 127 -22.98 16.53 -7.57
N ARG A 128 -23.29 17.75 -7.17
CA ARG A 128 -23.43 18.88 -8.11
C ARG A 128 -22.10 19.30 -8.75
N PHE A 129 -21.00 18.66 -8.38
CA PHE A 129 -19.64 18.99 -8.84
C PHE A 129 -19.17 18.22 -10.07
N GLY A 130 -19.89 17.21 -10.52
CA GLY A 130 -19.61 16.45 -11.74
C GLY A 130 -20.51 15.24 -11.88
N SER A 131 -20.73 14.79 -13.10
CA SER A 131 -21.65 13.68 -13.42
C SER A 131 -21.23 12.30 -12.91
N TYR A 132 -20.03 12.20 -12.29
CA TYR A 132 -19.49 10.94 -11.72
C TYR A 132 -19.19 11.05 -10.23
N ASP A 133 -19.61 12.14 -9.58
CA ASP A 133 -19.28 12.43 -8.20
C ASP A 133 -20.52 12.18 -7.33
N PHE A 134 -20.46 11.15 -6.51
CA PHE A 134 -21.56 10.77 -5.63
C PHE A 134 -21.10 10.86 -4.17
N PHE A 135 -21.98 11.28 -3.28
CA PHE A 135 -21.71 11.29 -1.85
C PHE A 135 -22.79 10.57 -1.05
N PRO A 136 -22.44 9.94 0.09
CA PRO A 136 -23.41 9.33 0.97
C PRO A 136 -24.28 10.41 1.61
N ASN A 137 -25.52 10.49 1.17
CA ASN A 137 -26.50 11.47 1.65
C ASN A 137 -27.10 11.08 2.99
N CYS A 138 -27.34 9.77 3.19
CA CYS A 138 -27.77 9.19 4.46
C CYS A 138 -26.68 8.28 5.03
N THR A 139 -26.22 8.58 6.24
CA THR A 139 -25.17 7.81 6.94
C THR A 139 -25.76 6.95 8.06
N SER A 140 -24.94 6.10 8.69
CA SER A 140 -25.34 5.19 9.77
C SER A 140 -26.25 5.80 10.82
N ASN A 141 -25.96 7.04 11.26
CA ASN A 141 -26.74 7.75 12.27
C ASN A 141 -28.22 7.93 11.90
N ALA A 142 -28.54 8.08 10.59
CA ALA A 142 -29.92 8.24 10.15
C ALA A 142 -30.72 6.94 10.40
N PHE A 143 -30.09 5.80 10.11
CA PHE A 143 -30.69 4.50 10.32
C PHE A 143 -30.75 4.14 11.80
N GLU A 144 -29.72 4.44 12.58
CA GLU A 144 -29.69 4.22 14.04
C GLU A 144 -30.87 4.90 14.73
N VAL A 145 -31.06 6.21 14.48
CA VAL A 145 -32.19 6.95 15.05
C VAL A 145 -33.53 6.38 14.60
N ALA A 146 -33.63 5.97 13.34
CA ALA A 146 -34.87 5.37 12.84
C ALA A 146 -35.16 4.00 13.48
N ILE A 147 -34.13 3.14 13.65
CA ILE A 147 -34.24 1.85 14.31
C ILE A 147 -34.69 2.00 15.77
N GLU A 148 -33.98 2.88 16.52
CA GLU A 148 -34.33 3.14 17.93
C GLU A 148 -35.76 3.66 18.07
N THR A 149 -36.14 4.59 17.18
CA THR A 149 -37.50 5.13 17.22
C THR A 149 -38.56 4.12 16.86
N LEU A 150 -38.34 3.30 15.80
CA LEU A 150 -39.31 2.26 15.41
C LEU A 150 -39.49 1.24 16.53
N ASN A 151 -38.39 0.79 17.13
CA ASN A 151 -38.42 -0.16 18.24
C ASN A 151 -39.15 0.39 19.46
N ASP A 152 -38.91 1.63 19.82
CA ASP A 152 -39.65 2.29 20.92
C ASP A 152 -41.13 2.42 20.62
N ARG A 153 -41.51 2.84 19.40
CA ARG A 153 -42.92 2.94 19.01
C ARG A 153 -43.61 1.59 18.93
N ALA A 154 -42.96 0.58 18.37
CA ALA A 154 -43.48 -0.78 18.32
C ALA A 154 -43.65 -1.40 19.73
N ALA A 155 -42.70 -1.14 20.63
CA ALA A 155 -42.79 -1.63 22.03
C ALA A 155 -43.90 -0.94 22.80
N ARG A 156 -44.13 0.37 22.60
CA ARG A 156 -45.18 1.12 23.33
C ARG A 156 -46.58 0.91 22.79
N PHE A 157 -46.75 0.79 21.50
CA PHE A 157 -48.06 0.81 20.85
C PHE A 157 -48.40 -0.47 20.11
N GLY A 158 -47.46 -1.39 19.97
CA GLY A 158 -47.61 -2.66 19.22
C GLY A 158 -47.15 -2.52 17.77
N ALA A 159 -46.50 -3.56 17.26
CA ALA A 159 -45.99 -3.59 15.88
C ALA A 159 -47.14 -3.59 14.83
N ASP A 160 -48.27 -4.17 15.14
CA ASP A 160 -49.46 -4.23 14.26
C ASP A 160 -50.34 -2.95 14.34
N ASN A 161 -49.93 -1.96 15.13
CA ASN A 161 -50.68 -0.71 15.29
C ASN A 161 -50.61 0.14 14.01
N ASN A 162 -51.77 0.59 13.53
CA ASN A 162 -51.88 1.40 12.31
C ASN A 162 -51.09 2.69 12.38
N ASP A 163 -50.92 3.31 13.54
CA ASP A 163 -50.18 4.54 13.72
C ASP A 163 -48.65 4.28 13.67
N VAL A 164 -48.19 3.08 14.12
CA VAL A 164 -46.79 2.65 13.95
C VAL A 164 -46.48 2.33 12.49
N GLN A 165 -47.41 1.70 11.78
CA GLN A 165 -47.27 1.48 10.34
C GLN A 165 -47.26 2.79 9.54
N GLU A 166 -48.07 3.78 9.92
CA GLU A 166 -48.11 5.12 9.35
C GLU A 166 -46.81 5.86 9.64
N TRP A 167 -46.24 5.73 10.85
CA TRP A 167 -44.92 6.25 11.18
C TRP A 167 -43.85 5.65 10.26
N LEU A 168 -43.86 4.33 10.05
CA LEU A 168 -42.93 3.61 9.20
C LEU A 168 -43.06 4.07 7.75
N SER A 169 -44.22 4.24 7.20
CA SER A 169 -44.49 4.78 5.87
C SER A 169 -43.90 6.18 5.69
N GLY A 170 -44.02 7.03 6.74
CA GLY A 170 -43.36 8.33 6.77
C GLY A 170 -41.86 8.23 6.75
N GLN A 171 -41.27 7.28 7.49
CA GLN A 171 -39.81 7.08 7.52
C GLN A 171 -39.27 6.50 6.21
N ASP A 172 -39.98 5.60 5.58
CA ASP A 172 -39.67 5.10 4.23
C ASP A 172 -39.64 6.27 3.22
N THR A 173 -40.57 7.23 3.37
CA THR A 173 -40.60 8.44 2.51
C THR A 173 -39.39 9.33 2.79
N VAL A 174 -38.96 9.47 4.06
CA VAL A 174 -37.69 10.19 4.38
C VAL A 174 -36.51 9.55 3.67
N PHE A 175 -36.37 8.23 3.75
CA PHE A 175 -35.22 7.51 3.16
C PHE A 175 -35.21 7.48 1.63
N ARG A 176 -36.32 7.70 0.95
CA ARG A 176 -36.33 7.93 -0.51
C ARG A 176 -35.53 9.17 -0.91
N ASN A 177 -35.35 10.15 -0.02
CA ASN A 177 -34.54 11.34 -0.27
C ASN A 177 -33.03 11.10 -0.05
N CYS A 178 -32.62 9.89 0.33
CA CYS A 178 -31.20 9.55 0.43
C CYS A 178 -30.53 9.54 -0.95
N SER A 179 -31.26 9.17 -2.00
CA SER A 179 -30.86 9.28 -3.41
C SER A 179 -31.40 10.56 -4.07
N ASP A 180 -31.38 10.62 -5.40
CA ASP A 180 -31.78 11.82 -6.17
C ASP A 180 -33.29 12.07 -6.21
N LYS A 181 -34.06 11.28 -5.49
CA LYS A 181 -35.52 11.46 -5.37
C LYS A 181 -35.84 12.60 -4.38
N SER A 182 -36.96 13.26 -4.57
CA SER A 182 -37.52 14.23 -3.63
C SER A 182 -38.94 13.81 -3.26
N SER A 183 -39.12 13.42 -2.01
CA SER A 183 -40.41 12.99 -1.46
C SER A 183 -40.60 13.51 -0.06
N ILE A 184 -41.70 14.17 0.20
CA ILE A 184 -42.02 14.71 1.51
C ILE A 184 -43.17 13.90 2.14
N PRO A 185 -43.07 13.45 3.41
CA PRO A 185 -44.15 12.75 4.07
C PRO A 185 -45.45 13.59 4.14
N THR A 186 -46.59 12.94 3.96
CA THR A 186 -47.87 13.62 4.02
C THR A 186 -48.15 14.13 5.42
N THR A 187 -48.64 15.37 5.53
CA THR A 187 -49.05 15.98 6.80
C THR A 187 -50.20 15.19 7.43
N LEU A 188 -50.18 15.02 8.74
CA LEU A 188 -51.21 14.30 9.48
C LEU A 188 -52.24 15.28 10.04
N GLY A 189 -53.48 14.86 10.04
CA GLY A 189 -54.58 15.62 10.63
C GLY A 189 -54.58 15.60 12.18
N PRO A 190 -55.37 16.48 12.79
CA PRO A 190 -55.45 16.58 14.25
C PRO A 190 -56.07 15.36 14.92
N GLU A 191 -56.72 14.44 14.16
CA GLU A 191 -57.31 13.21 14.63
C GLU A 191 -56.26 12.14 14.97
N ARG A 192 -55.03 12.32 14.46
CA ARG A 192 -53.93 11.36 14.74
C ARG A 192 -53.28 11.65 16.09
N PRO A 193 -52.73 10.63 16.77
CA PRO A 193 -52.08 10.78 18.06
C PRO A 193 -50.95 11.86 18.01
N GLU A 194 -50.87 12.62 19.10
CA GLU A 194 -49.91 13.71 19.19
C GLU A 194 -48.46 13.30 18.96
N TRP A 195 -48.07 12.11 19.55
CA TRP A 195 -46.74 11.58 19.35
C TRP A 195 -46.42 11.36 17.86
N LEU A 196 -47.39 10.83 17.10
CA LEU A 196 -47.19 10.55 15.68
C LEU A 196 -47.12 11.86 14.88
N ARG A 197 -47.88 12.88 15.23
CA ARG A 197 -47.80 14.19 14.57
C ARG A 197 -46.43 14.86 14.82
N LYS A 198 -45.94 14.82 16.07
CA LYS A 198 -44.61 15.36 16.42
C LYS A 198 -43.46 14.60 15.73
N ASP A 199 -43.59 13.25 15.64
CA ASP A 199 -42.65 12.45 14.87
C ASP A 199 -42.70 12.79 13.35
N ARG A 200 -43.91 13.03 12.81
CA ARG A 200 -44.10 13.44 11.42
C ARG A 200 -43.53 14.82 11.12
N ASP A 201 -43.57 15.75 12.05
CA ASP A 201 -42.91 17.05 11.90
C ASP A 201 -41.40 16.89 11.78
N TYR A 202 -40.81 16.01 12.62
CA TYR A 202 -39.39 15.65 12.51
C TYR A 202 -39.07 14.93 11.18
N GLN A 203 -39.87 13.94 10.77
CA GLN A 203 -39.71 13.24 9.51
C GLN A 203 -39.77 14.20 8.31
N THR A 204 -40.67 15.18 8.36
CA THR A 204 -40.81 16.18 7.32
C THR A 204 -39.58 17.10 7.26
N ALA A 205 -39.05 17.55 8.39
CA ALA A 205 -37.84 18.34 8.45
C ALA A 205 -36.62 17.55 7.93
N ALA A 206 -36.52 16.27 8.30
CA ALA A 206 -35.47 15.36 7.82
C ALA A 206 -35.58 15.08 6.30
N ALA A 207 -36.81 14.95 5.76
CA ALA A 207 -37.01 14.83 4.32
C ALA A 207 -36.54 16.05 3.54
N PHE A 208 -36.78 17.26 4.03
CA PHE A 208 -36.23 18.48 3.45
C PHE A 208 -34.73 18.55 3.55
N PHE A 209 -34.14 18.09 4.65
CA PHE A 209 -32.69 18.03 4.83
C PHE A 209 -32.05 17.08 3.79
N TYR A 210 -32.56 15.87 3.61
CA TYR A 210 -32.02 14.89 2.66
C TYR A 210 -32.37 15.20 1.21
N SER A 211 -33.44 15.94 0.93
CA SER A 211 -33.75 16.46 -0.42
C SER A 211 -32.97 17.75 -0.78
N LEU A 212 -32.06 18.20 0.11
CA LEU A 212 -31.21 19.40 -0.05
C LEU A 212 -32.01 20.71 -0.11
N GLN A 213 -33.23 20.75 0.43
CA GLN A 213 -34.06 21.94 0.59
C GLN A 213 -33.78 22.58 1.98
N PHE A 214 -32.52 23.06 2.13
CA PHE A 214 -31.96 23.41 3.43
C PHE A 214 -32.73 24.55 4.15
N ASP A 215 -33.25 25.57 3.46
CA ASP A 215 -33.96 26.64 4.08
C ASP A 215 -35.28 26.19 4.74
N GLU A 216 -36.00 25.27 4.07
CA GLU A 216 -37.20 24.66 4.67
C GLU A 216 -36.84 23.70 5.82
N ALA A 217 -35.74 22.95 5.69
CA ALA A 217 -35.25 22.09 6.76
C ALA A 217 -34.87 22.90 8.02
N VAL A 218 -34.11 23.98 7.87
CA VAL A 218 -33.74 24.89 8.97
C VAL A 218 -35.00 25.44 9.66
N LYS A 219 -35.94 26.02 8.90
CA LYS A 219 -37.17 26.55 9.42
C LYS A 219 -37.97 25.56 10.26
N ARG A 220 -38.08 24.34 9.77
CA ARG A 220 -38.82 23.25 10.45
C ARG A 220 -38.08 22.73 11.69
N PHE A 221 -36.77 22.55 11.62
CA PHE A 221 -35.99 22.19 12.79
C PHE A 221 -35.99 23.29 13.85
N GLU A 222 -36.00 24.58 13.47
CA GLU A 222 -36.14 25.70 14.40
C GLU A 222 -37.50 25.66 15.10
N MET A 223 -38.59 25.38 14.37
CA MET A 223 -39.94 25.23 14.98
C MET A 223 -39.96 24.08 16.00
N ILE A 224 -39.41 22.93 15.68
CA ILE A 224 -39.33 21.77 16.58
C ILE A 224 -38.44 22.09 17.79
N SER A 225 -37.32 22.80 17.59
CA SER A 225 -36.42 23.20 18.69
C SER A 225 -37.03 24.14 19.71
N GLN A 226 -38.09 24.85 19.32
CA GLN A 226 -38.85 25.74 20.19
C GLN A 226 -40.06 25.08 20.87
N ASP A 227 -40.40 23.85 20.45
CA ASP A 227 -41.48 23.06 21.04
C ASP A 227 -40.96 22.25 22.25
N ASN A 228 -41.24 22.74 23.47
CA ASN A 228 -40.82 22.13 24.72
C ASN A 228 -41.50 20.77 24.99
N GLU A 229 -42.57 20.42 24.27
CA GLU A 229 -43.29 19.16 24.40
C GLU A 229 -42.79 18.14 23.38
N SER A 230 -41.93 18.53 22.44
CA SER A 230 -41.36 17.63 21.45
C SER A 230 -40.18 16.83 22.00
N ASN A 231 -40.22 15.50 21.87
CA ASN A 231 -39.08 14.63 22.18
C ASN A 231 -37.88 14.91 21.27
N TRP A 232 -38.07 15.61 20.15
CA TRP A 232 -37.08 15.95 19.16
C TRP A 232 -36.41 17.31 19.40
N GLN A 233 -36.85 18.08 20.41
CA GLN A 233 -36.40 19.46 20.66
C GLN A 233 -34.87 19.60 20.63
N ALA A 234 -34.18 18.85 21.46
CA ALA A 234 -32.72 18.94 21.58
C ALA A 234 -31.97 18.45 20.33
N LEU A 235 -32.51 17.43 19.66
CA LEU A 235 -31.92 16.96 18.38
C LEU A 235 -32.16 17.98 17.27
N ALA A 236 -33.33 18.55 17.20
CA ALA A 236 -33.69 19.58 16.20
C ALA A 236 -32.78 20.81 16.32
N ASP A 237 -32.54 21.31 17.55
CA ASP A 237 -31.63 22.45 17.79
C ASP A 237 -30.19 22.12 17.26
N TYR A 238 -29.68 20.91 17.50
CA TYR A 238 -28.43 20.46 16.90
C TYR A 238 -28.50 20.35 15.36
N LEU A 239 -29.61 19.82 14.83
CA LEU A 239 -29.81 19.64 13.38
C LEU A 239 -29.92 20.96 12.61
N VAL A 240 -30.38 22.04 13.24
CA VAL A 240 -30.31 23.41 12.62
C VAL A 240 -28.85 23.72 12.30
N GLY A 241 -27.95 23.63 13.29
CA GLY A 241 -26.51 23.87 13.07
C GLY A 241 -25.89 23.00 12.01
N ARG A 242 -26.22 21.68 12.05
CA ARG A 242 -25.76 20.72 11.06
C ARG A 242 -26.28 21.01 9.65
N THR A 243 -27.54 21.45 9.53
CA THR A 243 -28.15 21.80 8.23
C THR A 243 -27.48 23.03 7.62
N LEU A 244 -27.24 24.07 8.42
CA LEU A 244 -26.54 25.28 7.97
C LEU A 244 -25.12 24.97 7.49
N LEU A 245 -24.39 24.14 8.23
CA LEU A 245 -23.04 23.73 7.85
C LEU A 245 -23.05 22.86 6.57
N ARG A 246 -24.04 22.00 6.42
CA ARG A 246 -24.20 21.20 5.20
C ARG A 246 -24.55 22.07 3.99
N GLN A 247 -25.44 23.04 4.14
CA GLN A 247 -25.72 24.02 3.11
C GLN A 247 -24.45 24.75 2.65
N ALA A 248 -23.63 25.20 3.61
CA ALA A 248 -22.35 25.81 3.33
C ALA A 248 -21.36 24.88 2.62
N SER A 249 -21.41 23.56 2.92
CA SER A 249 -20.53 22.55 2.29
C SER A 249 -20.88 22.29 0.83
N LEU A 250 -22.13 22.50 0.44
CA LEU A 250 -22.64 22.23 -0.91
C LEU A 250 -22.79 23.53 -1.74
N GLU A 251 -22.44 24.70 -1.17
CA GLU A 251 -22.42 25.97 -1.89
C GLU A 251 -21.19 26.08 -2.78
N ARG A 252 -21.37 26.53 -4.03
CA ARG A 252 -20.30 26.65 -5.04
C ARG A 252 -19.73 28.06 -5.14
N ASP A 253 -20.58 29.05 -4.97
CA ASP A 253 -20.14 30.43 -5.04
C ASP A 253 -19.36 30.81 -3.77
N GLU A 254 -18.07 31.12 -3.91
CA GLU A 254 -17.20 31.35 -2.75
C GLU A 254 -17.69 32.47 -1.82
N PRO A 255 -18.20 33.64 -2.29
CA PRO A 255 -18.83 34.61 -1.43
C PRO A 255 -20.08 34.10 -0.69
N ALA A 256 -20.93 33.30 -1.38
CA ALA A 256 -22.11 32.70 -0.76
C ALA A 256 -21.73 31.62 0.25
N LYS A 257 -20.75 30.82 -0.05
CA LYS A 257 -20.16 29.79 0.82
C LYS A 257 -19.57 30.39 2.10
N LEU A 258 -18.83 31.49 1.97
CA LEU A 258 -18.31 32.24 3.11
C LEU A 258 -19.43 32.69 4.01
N LYS A 259 -20.46 33.35 3.45
CA LYS A 259 -21.63 33.85 4.19
C LYS A 259 -22.42 32.72 4.86
N ALA A 260 -22.57 31.58 4.18
CA ALA A 260 -23.24 30.39 4.72
C ALA A 260 -22.47 29.79 5.91
N ASN A 261 -21.14 29.69 5.81
CA ASN A 261 -20.30 29.23 6.93
C ASN A 261 -20.35 30.20 8.11
N GLN A 262 -20.36 31.53 7.88
CA GLN A 262 -20.53 32.53 8.95
C GLN A 262 -21.89 32.42 9.65
N LYS A 263 -22.96 32.15 8.89
CA LYS A 263 -24.30 31.91 9.46
C LYS A 263 -24.31 30.66 10.32
N ALA A 264 -23.64 29.58 9.84
CA ALA A 264 -23.49 28.34 10.60
C ALA A 264 -22.69 28.57 11.89
N GLU A 265 -21.59 29.34 11.83
CA GLU A 265 -20.76 29.67 12.99
C GLU A 265 -21.59 30.40 14.06
N ALA A 266 -22.28 31.46 13.68
CA ALA A 266 -23.09 32.25 14.61
C ALA A 266 -24.14 31.39 15.34
N TYR A 267 -24.79 30.48 14.63
CA TYR A 267 -25.76 29.57 15.23
C TYR A 267 -25.09 28.54 16.17
N VAL A 268 -24.02 27.86 15.71
CA VAL A 268 -23.35 26.82 16.47
C VAL A 268 -22.63 27.34 17.72
N VAL A 269 -22.08 28.56 17.67
CA VAL A 269 -21.54 29.24 18.86
C VAL A 269 -22.64 29.45 19.88
N GLY A 270 -23.82 29.97 19.48
CA GLY A 270 -24.98 30.13 20.35
C GLY A 270 -25.52 28.79 20.89
N LEU A 271 -25.44 27.73 20.10
CA LEU A 271 -25.83 26.38 20.50
C LEU A 271 -24.92 25.77 21.58
N SER A 272 -23.63 26.09 21.60
CA SER A 272 -22.61 25.48 22.47
C SER A 272 -22.97 25.57 23.96
N GLY A 273 -23.65 26.66 24.39
CA GLY A 273 -24.10 26.84 25.77
C GLY A 273 -25.34 26.02 26.19
N ARG A 274 -26.15 25.54 25.22
CA ARG A 274 -27.41 24.83 25.44
C ARG A 274 -27.53 23.44 24.83
N ALA A 275 -26.44 22.94 24.24
CA ALA A 275 -26.39 21.68 23.44
C ALA A 275 -26.71 20.40 24.23
N GLY A 276 -26.71 20.42 25.58
CA GLY A 276 -27.07 19.24 26.40
C GLY A 276 -26.28 17.99 26.01
N LYS A 277 -27.00 16.91 25.69
CA LYS A 277 -26.42 15.63 25.26
C LYS A 277 -25.68 15.69 23.89
N TYR A 278 -25.90 16.73 23.10
CA TYR A 278 -25.26 16.95 21.80
C TYR A 278 -24.02 17.87 21.89
N ARG A 279 -23.51 18.14 23.10
CA ARG A 279 -22.34 19.02 23.31
C ARG A 279 -21.14 18.60 22.50
N ASP A 280 -20.79 17.33 22.50
CA ASP A 280 -19.61 16.83 21.76
C ASP A 280 -19.81 16.92 20.25
N ALA A 281 -21.00 16.57 19.76
CA ALA A 281 -21.33 16.73 18.35
C ALA A 281 -21.31 18.21 17.92
N THR A 282 -21.80 19.13 18.77
CA THR A 282 -21.76 20.58 18.54
C THR A 282 -20.32 21.09 18.50
N ARG A 283 -19.46 20.62 19.40
CA ARG A 283 -18.04 20.95 19.41
C ARG A 283 -17.35 20.54 18.10
N LYS A 284 -17.67 19.34 17.58
CA LYS A 284 -17.14 18.86 16.28
C LYS A 284 -17.62 19.72 15.10
N LEU A 285 -18.88 20.15 15.11
CA LEU A 285 -19.37 21.13 14.10
C LEU A 285 -18.60 22.44 14.16
N LEU A 286 -18.40 22.98 15.36
CA LEU A 286 -17.65 24.24 15.53
C LEU A 286 -16.18 24.09 15.10
N ALA A 287 -15.54 22.96 15.40
CA ALA A 287 -14.18 22.67 14.96
C ALA A 287 -14.06 22.69 13.42
N LEU A 288 -14.99 22.05 12.72
CA LEU A 288 -15.02 22.05 11.25
C LEU A 288 -15.30 23.45 10.68
N ILE A 289 -16.17 24.23 11.31
CA ILE A 289 -16.44 25.61 10.89
C ILE A 289 -15.19 26.47 11.04
N ARG A 290 -14.49 26.38 12.18
CA ARG A 290 -13.24 27.13 12.43
C ARG A 290 -12.13 26.71 11.48
N TYR A 291 -12.02 25.40 11.18
CA TYR A 291 -11.12 24.90 10.14
C TYR A 291 -11.33 25.60 8.79
N ARG A 292 -12.58 25.93 8.44
CA ARG A 292 -12.94 26.58 7.17
C ARG A 292 -12.80 28.10 7.20
N LEU A 293 -13.27 28.74 8.27
CA LEU A 293 -13.35 30.22 8.36
C LEU A 293 -12.08 30.84 8.95
N HIS A 294 -11.45 30.18 9.91
CA HIS A 294 -10.34 30.70 10.70
C HIS A 294 -9.14 29.74 10.71
N PRO A 295 -8.64 29.32 9.53
CA PRO A 295 -7.59 28.29 9.45
C PRO A 295 -6.29 28.71 10.15
N GLU A 296 -5.92 30.01 10.12
CA GLU A 296 -4.71 30.52 10.77
C GLU A 296 -4.81 30.51 12.30
N GLU A 297 -5.98 30.81 12.85
CA GLU A 297 -6.22 30.71 14.29
C GLU A 297 -6.32 29.25 14.71
N ARG A 298 -7.03 28.44 13.91
CA ARG A 298 -7.26 27.04 14.22
C ARG A 298 -5.96 26.24 14.22
N VAL A 299 -5.03 26.48 13.31
CA VAL A 299 -3.74 25.79 13.30
C VAL A 299 -2.93 26.08 14.56
N ARG A 300 -2.97 27.33 15.07
CA ARG A 300 -2.29 27.69 16.34
C ARG A 300 -2.96 27.07 17.57
N GLU A 301 -4.30 27.07 17.61
CA GLU A 301 -5.05 26.37 18.68
C GLU A 301 -4.70 24.87 18.71
N LEU A 302 -4.69 24.23 17.55
CA LEU A 302 -4.37 22.82 17.43
C LEU A 302 -2.90 22.52 17.81
N ALA A 303 -1.96 23.35 17.37
CA ALA A 303 -0.56 23.24 17.76
C ALA A 303 -0.38 23.31 19.29
N GLN A 304 -1.06 24.22 19.98
CA GLN A 304 -1.05 24.31 21.43
C GLN A 304 -1.67 23.09 22.11
N THR A 305 -2.85 22.65 21.59
CA THR A 305 -3.56 21.47 22.11
C THR A 305 -2.71 20.20 22.01
N LEU A 306 -2.05 19.99 20.86
CA LEU A 306 -1.24 18.80 20.60
C LEU A 306 0.04 18.72 21.43
N GLN A 307 0.54 19.86 21.89
CA GLN A 307 1.70 19.91 22.79
C GLN A 307 1.34 19.62 24.25
N GLN A 308 0.06 19.70 24.61
CA GLN A 308 -0.43 19.46 25.98
C GLN A 308 -1.10 18.08 26.09
N SER A 309 -1.22 17.59 27.34
CA SER A 309 -2.01 16.40 27.62
C SER A 309 -3.50 16.73 27.79
N GLY A 310 -4.37 15.74 27.48
CA GLY A 310 -5.81 15.84 27.75
C GLY A 310 -6.63 16.42 26.62
N SER A 311 -6.20 16.33 25.37
CA SER A 311 -7.09 16.59 24.23
C SER A 311 -8.30 15.64 24.28
N VAL A 312 -9.49 16.21 24.16
CA VAL A 312 -10.75 15.45 24.18
C VAL A 312 -10.98 14.63 22.92
N ASP A 313 -10.36 15.03 21.80
CA ASP A 313 -10.46 14.32 20.52
C ASP A 313 -9.11 14.33 19.78
N LEU A 314 -8.08 13.81 20.46
CA LEU A 314 -6.68 13.85 20.00
C LEU A 314 -6.49 13.37 18.56
N ARG A 315 -7.20 12.29 18.19
CA ARG A 315 -7.15 11.76 16.83
C ARG A 315 -7.58 12.80 15.79
N GLN A 316 -8.73 13.43 16.01
CA GLN A 316 -9.26 14.41 15.07
C GLN A 316 -8.43 15.71 15.07
N ASP A 317 -8.01 16.17 16.26
CA ASP A 317 -7.16 17.35 16.39
C ASP A 317 -5.83 17.17 15.62
N LEU A 318 -5.23 15.97 15.68
CA LEU A 318 -4.01 15.65 14.93
C LEU A 318 -4.27 15.64 13.42
N ILE A 319 -5.38 15.07 12.98
CA ILE A 319 -5.76 15.04 11.56
C ILE A 319 -6.03 16.45 11.05
N ASP A 320 -6.83 17.23 11.74
CA ASP A 320 -7.16 18.60 11.37
C ASP A 320 -5.91 19.49 11.29
N TYR A 321 -5.00 19.33 12.26
CA TYR A 321 -3.74 20.07 12.30
C TYR A 321 -2.88 19.79 11.07
N VAL A 322 -2.67 18.49 10.78
CA VAL A 322 -1.84 18.07 9.64
C VAL A 322 -2.47 18.54 8.33
N TRP A 323 -3.78 18.40 8.16
CA TRP A 323 -4.46 18.89 6.96
C TRP A 323 -4.36 20.41 6.76
N LEU A 324 -4.39 21.18 7.86
CA LEU A 324 -4.15 22.63 7.76
C LEU A 324 -2.71 22.94 7.34
N LEU A 325 -1.73 22.23 7.89
CA LEU A 325 -0.32 22.40 7.47
C LEU A 325 -0.14 22.02 6.00
N ASP A 326 -0.75 20.93 5.56
CA ASP A 326 -0.70 20.47 4.17
C ASP A 326 -1.34 21.49 3.22
N LYS A 327 -2.48 22.08 3.63
CA LYS A 327 -3.16 23.13 2.88
C LYS A 327 -2.27 24.39 2.71
N PHE A 328 -1.63 24.83 3.78
CA PHE A 328 -0.72 25.98 3.73
C PHE A 328 0.54 25.66 2.91
N ASP A 329 1.07 24.45 3.05
CA ASP A 329 2.22 23.99 2.26
C ASP A 329 1.90 24.00 0.76
N ALA A 330 0.76 23.42 0.35
CA ALA A 330 0.32 23.42 -1.05
C ALA A 330 0.16 24.85 -1.61
N GLN A 331 -0.33 25.81 -0.79
CA GLN A 331 -0.43 27.21 -1.20
C GLN A 331 0.94 27.84 -1.46
N VAL A 332 1.93 27.55 -0.59
CA VAL A 332 3.30 28.06 -0.73
C VAL A 332 3.99 27.43 -1.93
N GLN A 333 3.84 26.11 -2.14
CA GLN A 333 4.35 25.39 -3.30
C GLN A 333 3.82 25.99 -4.60
N LYS A 334 2.52 26.21 -4.71
CA LYS A 334 1.89 26.81 -5.89
C LYS A 334 2.41 28.23 -6.15
N GLN A 335 2.56 29.05 -5.11
CA GLN A 335 3.11 30.40 -5.25
C GLN A 335 4.57 30.36 -5.75
N GLU A 336 5.37 29.43 -5.26
CA GLU A 336 6.76 29.28 -5.71
C GLU A 336 6.83 28.76 -7.16
N GLU A 337 5.99 27.80 -7.54
CA GLU A 337 5.90 27.34 -8.94
C GLU A 337 5.52 28.48 -9.89
N GLU A 338 4.53 29.29 -9.53
CA GLU A 338 4.15 30.47 -10.32
C GLU A 338 5.26 31.51 -10.38
N ARG A 339 6.04 31.66 -9.31
CA ARG A 339 7.21 32.52 -9.27
C ARG A 339 8.31 32.00 -10.21
N GLN A 340 8.60 30.68 -10.17
CA GLN A 340 9.59 30.05 -11.02
C GLN A 340 9.20 30.14 -12.51
N LYS A 341 7.93 29.87 -12.85
CA LYS A 341 7.42 30.04 -14.22
C LYS A 341 7.56 31.47 -14.75
N ARG A 342 7.42 32.47 -13.86
CA ARG A 342 7.67 33.88 -14.25
C ARG A 342 9.15 34.21 -14.45
N LEU A 343 10.05 33.61 -13.67
CA LEU A 343 11.48 33.83 -13.75
C LEU A 343 12.11 33.06 -14.92
N ASN A 344 11.59 31.90 -15.21
CA ASN A 344 12.04 31.01 -16.28
C ASN A 344 10.83 30.67 -17.17
N PRO A 345 10.37 31.60 -18.03
CA PRO A 345 9.27 31.29 -18.95
C PRO A 345 9.72 30.13 -19.84
N PRO A 346 8.84 29.15 -20.12
CA PRO A 346 9.16 28.07 -21.05
C PRO A 346 9.60 28.68 -22.39
N THR A 347 10.79 28.29 -22.85
CA THR A 347 11.25 28.66 -24.20
C THR A 347 10.41 27.87 -25.19
N ASP A 348 9.97 28.52 -26.27
CA ASP A 348 9.10 27.96 -27.32
C ASP A 348 9.67 26.70 -28.01
N ASP A 349 10.89 26.31 -27.70
CA ASP A 349 11.58 25.14 -28.30
C ASP A 349 11.29 23.80 -27.59
N SER A 350 10.49 23.78 -26.52
CA SER A 350 10.16 22.54 -25.79
C SER A 350 8.85 21.87 -26.23
N GLU A 351 8.24 22.29 -27.33
CA GLU A 351 7.03 21.66 -27.88
C GLU A 351 7.25 20.30 -28.57
N ASN A 352 8.41 19.67 -28.42
CA ASN A 352 8.66 18.37 -29.04
C ASN A 352 8.97 17.25 -28.05
N THR A 353 8.31 17.22 -26.91
CA THR A 353 8.10 16.00 -26.16
C THR A 353 6.66 15.57 -26.34
N ASN A 354 6.46 14.33 -26.75
CA ASN A 354 5.18 13.64 -26.93
C ASN A 354 4.31 13.60 -25.65
N SER A 355 4.08 14.75 -25.05
CA SER A 355 2.90 14.97 -24.24
C SER A 355 1.79 15.31 -25.22
N SER A 356 0.99 14.34 -25.58
CA SER A 356 -0.34 14.60 -26.18
C SER A 356 -0.91 15.84 -25.48
N PRO A 357 -1.40 16.86 -26.23
CA PRO A 357 -2.04 17.99 -25.62
C PRO A 357 -3.05 17.41 -24.64
N ALA A 358 -3.06 17.94 -23.41
CA ALA A 358 -4.07 17.61 -22.44
C ALA A 358 -5.41 17.79 -23.15
N THR A 359 -5.89 16.72 -23.74
CA THR A 359 -7.22 16.63 -24.27
C THR A 359 -8.06 17.04 -23.08
N LYS A 360 -8.72 18.19 -23.15
CA LYS A 360 -9.86 18.46 -22.29
C LYS A 360 -10.66 17.18 -22.36
N TYR A 361 -10.58 16.38 -21.34
CA TYR A 361 -11.45 15.22 -21.17
C TYR A 361 -12.85 15.85 -21.07
N GLU A 362 -13.51 15.93 -22.19
CA GLU A 362 -14.96 15.97 -22.14
C GLU A 362 -15.36 14.66 -21.46
N PRO A 363 -16.04 14.73 -20.32
CA PRO A 363 -16.47 13.53 -19.63
C PRO A 363 -17.25 12.71 -20.66
N LEU A 364 -16.84 11.46 -20.88
CA LEU A 364 -17.63 10.51 -21.65
C LEU A 364 -19.04 10.53 -21.06
N PRO A 365 -20.07 10.68 -21.88
CA PRO A 365 -21.42 10.63 -21.37
C PRO A 365 -21.61 9.35 -20.57
N PRO A 366 -22.36 9.38 -19.45
CA PRO A 366 -22.60 8.20 -18.65
C PRO A 366 -23.06 7.09 -19.58
N ARG A 367 -22.49 5.89 -19.41
CA ARG A 367 -22.98 4.73 -20.17
C ARG A 367 -24.46 4.60 -19.85
N GLU A 368 -25.30 4.93 -20.78
CA GLU A 368 -26.74 4.85 -20.65
C GLU A 368 -27.23 3.40 -20.61
N GLU A 369 -26.33 2.45 -20.94
CA GLU A 369 -26.64 1.02 -21.07
C GLU A 369 -25.58 0.16 -20.37
N ILE A 370 -26.01 -1.01 -19.89
CA ILE A 370 -25.15 -2.09 -19.42
C ILE A 370 -25.08 -3.16 -20.50
N ASP A 371 -23.87 -3.62 -20.77
CA ASP A 371 -23.61 -4.67 -21.76
C ASP A 371 -23.49 -6.03 -21.05
N ILE A 372 -24.26 -7.00 -21.54
CA ILE A 372 -24.19 -8.40 -21.10
C ILE A 372 -23.81 -9.24 -22.30
N ARG A 373 -22.71 -9.98 -22.19
CA ARG A 373 -22.18 -10.82 -23.26
C ARG A 373 -22.35 -12.29 -22.91
N ILE A 374 -23.02 -13.03 -23.76
CA ILE A 374 -23.16 -14.48 -23.65
C ILE A 374 -22.10 -15.13 -24.54
N TYR A 375 -21.14 -15.78 -23.93
CA TYR A 375 -20.05 -16.48 -24.58
C TYR A 375 -20.46 -17.91 -24.95
N ASN A 376 -19.97 -18.41 -26.07
CA ASN A 376 -20.14 -19.81 -26.41
C ASN A 376 -19.20 -20.69 -25.57
N LEU A 377 -19.50 -21.99 -25.50
CA LEU A 377 -18.59 -22.97 -24.92
C LEU A 377 -17.72 -23.58 -26.01
N ASN A 378 -16.44 -23.75 -25.76
CA ASN A 378 -15.54 -24.50 -26.64
C ASN A 378 -15.79 -26.04 -26.55
N ALA A 379 -15.08 -26.81 -27.35
CA ALA A 379 -15.22 -28.27 -27.37
C ALA A 379 -14.89 -28.97 -26.02
N ALA A 380 -14.16 -28.31 -25.15
CA ALA A 380 -13.82 -28.80 -23.82
C ALA A 380 -14.84 -28.35 -22.71
N GLY A 381 -15.87 -27.59 -23.09
CA GLY A 381 -16.90 -27.09 -22.18
C GLY A 381 -16.52 -25.79 -21.45
N ASN A 382 -15.41 -25.16 -21.80
CA ASN A 382 -14.99 -23.87 -21.25
C ASN A 382 -15.52 -22.69 -22.06
N LEU A 383 -15.65 -21.53 -21.45
CA LEU A 383 -16.07 -20.31 -22.13
C LEU A 383 -15.05 -19.91 -23.22
N ASP A 384 -15.56 -19.71 -24.44
CA ASP A 384 -14.76 -19.18 -25.52
C ASP A 384 -14.91 -17.64 -25.57
N TYR A 385 -13.98 -16.92 -25.00
CA TYR A 385 -13.97 -15.46 -24.91
C TYR A 385 -13.80 -14.77 -26.27
N ALA A 386 -13.37 -15.50 -27.30
CA ALA A 386 -13.30 -14.97 -28.66
C ALA A 386 -14.67 -14.95 -29.38
N THR A 387 -15.59 -15.78 -28.93
CA THR A 387 -16.93 -15.90 -29.52
C THR A 387 -18.00 -15.57 -28.47
N GLY A 388 -19.02 -14.84 -28.90
CA GLY A 388 -20.12 -14.47 -28.00
C GLY A 388 -20.96 -13.34 -28.62
N GLN A 389 -22.18 -13.20 -28.10
CA GLN A 389 -23.11 -12.15 -28.53
C GLN A 389 -23.34 -11.17 -27.38
N THR A 390 -23.21 -9.87 -27.63
CA THR A 390 -23.42 -8.79 -26.66
C THR A 390 -24.83 -8.25 -26.79
N PHE A 391 -25.47 -7.97 -25.66
CA PHE A 391 -26.82 -7.42 -25.53
C PHE A 391 -26.74 -6.20 -24.61
N SER A 392 -27.27 -5.07 -25.04
CA SER A 392 -27.25 -3.82 -24.26
C SER A 392 -28.61 -3.56 -23.62
N PHE A 393 -28.65 -3.18 -22.37
CA PHE A 393 -29.86 -2.93 -21.60
C PHE A 393 -29.72 -1.65 -20.77
N LYS A 394 -30.85 -1.02 -20.48
CA LYS A 394 -30.88 0.07 -19.51
C LYS A 394 -30.55 -0.47 -18.12
N PRO A 395 -29.85 0.28 -17.31
CA PRO A 395 -29.41 -0.17 -15.99
C PRO A 395 -30.54 -0.51 -15.00
N GLU A 396 -31.71 0.03 -15.21
CA GLU A 396 -32.91 -0.24 -14.42
C GLU A 396 -33.70 -1.48 -14.89
N THR A 397 -33.26 -2.12 -15.98
CA THR A 397 -33.94 -3.33 -16.50
C THR A 397 -33.70 -4.48 -15.55
N SER A 398 -34.78 -5.16 -15.14
CA SER A 398 -34.68 -6.29 -14.24
C SER A 398 -33.99 -7.49 -14.90
N ILE A 399 -33.29 -8.30 -14.11
CA ILE A 399 -32.62 -9.50 -14.64
C ILE A 399 -33.59 -10.47 -15.31
N ALA A 400 -34.83 -10.53 -14.87
CA ALA A 400 -35.86 -11.38 -15.47
C ALA A 400 -36.21 -10.90 -16.90
N GLU A 401 -36.31 -9.59 -17.10
CA GLU A 401 -36.56 -8.99 -18.42
C GLU A 401 -35.34 -9.15 -19.34
N ILE A 402 -34.13 -9.00 -18.78
CA ILE A 402 -32.85 -9.23 -19.48
C ILE A 402 -32.80 -10.66 -20.02
N LEU A 403 -32.99 -11.66 -19.16
CA LEU A 403 -32.97 -13.08 -19.54
C LEU A 403 -34.00 -13.39 -20.64
N LYS A 404 -35.21 -12.86 -20.49
CA LYS A 404 -36.25 -13.04 -21.50
C LYS A 404 -35.90 -12.39 -22.86
N SER A 405 -35.30 -11.22 -22.83
CA SER A 405 -34.85 -10.52 -24.02
C SER A 405 -33.71 -11.28 -24.72
N ILE A 406 -32.75 -11.80 -23.96
CA ILE A 406 -31.64 -12.61 -24.49
C ILE A 406 -32.19 -13.91 -25.09
N GLU A 407 -33.10 -14.62 -24.43
CA GLU A 407 -33.81 -15.82 -25.02
C GLU A 407 -34.47 -15.51 -26.35
N THR A 408 -35.18 -14.39 -26.42
CA THR A 408 -35.86 -13.97 -27.63
C THR A 408 -34.86 -13.66 -28.76
N SER A 409 -33.79 -12.98 -28.44
CA SER A 409 -32.77 -12.58 -29.43
C SER A 409 -31.91 -13.75 -29.90
N LEU A 410 -31.63 -14.73 -29.04
CA LEU A 410 -30.91 -15.95 -29.39
C LEU A 410 -31.82 -16.98 -30.15
N GLY A 411 -33.12 -16.83 -30.07
CA GLY A 411 -34.09 -17.77 -30.68
C GLY A 411 -34.06 -19.18 -30.02
N ARG A 412 -33.50 -19.30 -28.84
CA ARG A 412 -33.39 -20.52 -28.04
C ARG A 412 -33.60 -20.27 -26.57
N LYS A 413 -33.98 -21.31 -25.83
CA LYS A 413 -33.98 -21.24 -24.36
C LYS A 413 -32.54 -21.11 -23.85
N LEU A 414 -32.37 -20.29 -22.82
CA LEU A 414 -31.09 -20.15 -22.15
C LEU A 414 -30.74 -21.41 -21.36
N THR A 415 -29.50 -21.85 -21.49
CA THR A 415 -28.92 -22.89 -20.64
C THR A 415 -28.68 -22.35 -19.24
N ASP A 416 -28.41 -23.22 -18.28
CA ASP A 416 -28.03 -22.80 -16.93
C ASP A 416 -26.76 -21.96 -16.94
N GLU A 417 -25.81 -22.25 -17.85
CA GLU A 417 -24.60 -21.50 -18.04
C GLU A 417 -24.87 -20.10 -18.63
N ASP A 418 -25.72 -19.96 -19.65
CA ASP A 418 -26.11 -18.64 -20.19
C ASP A 418 -26.74 -17.77 -19.10
N ARG A 419 -27.58 -18.38 -18.25
CA ARG A 419 -28.23 -17.69 -17.13
C ARG A 419 -27.20 -17.27 -16.08
N ARG A 420 -26.21 -18.11 -15.77
CA ARG A 420 -25.14 -17.80 -14.85
C ARG A 420 -24.33 -16.60 -15.36
N GLN A 421 -23.90 -16.63 -16.63
CA GLN A 421 -23.15 -15.53 -17.26
C GLN A 421 -23.94 -14.21 -17.22
N ALA A 422 -25.22 -14.23 -17.56
CA ALA A 422 -26.07 -13.03 -17.57
C ALA A 422 -26.24 -12.47 -16.14
N ASN A 423 -26.47 -13.32 -15.15
CA ASN A 423 -26.62 -12.91 -13.74
C ASN A 423 -25.33 -12.30 -13.21
N GLU A 424 -24.20 -12.97 -13.38
CA GLU A 424 -22.89 -12.49 -12.90
C GLU A 424 -22.52 -11.14 -13.52
N GLN A 425 -22.69 -10.98 -14.83
CA GLN A 425 -22.39 -9.72 -15.51
C GLN A 425 -23.36 -8.59 -15.12
N HIS A 426 -24.64 -8.90 -14.92
CA HIS A 426 -25.62 -7.94 -14.43
C HIS A 426 -25.27 -7.49 -13.01
N GLU A 427 -24.96 -8.44 -12.09
CA GLU A 427 -24.52 -8.12 -10.74
C GLU A 427 -23.22 -7.33 -10.74
N MET A 428 -22.26 -7.70 -11.58
CA MET A 428 -21.01 -6.96 -11.74
C MET A 428 -21.26 -5.54 -12.27
N ALA A 429 -22.11 -5.37 -13.26
CA ALA A 429 -22.47 -4.05 -13.80
C ALA A 429 -23.13 -3.18 -12.72
N LEU A 430 -24.01 -3.75 -11.89
CA LEU A 430 -24.62 -3.07 -10.74
C LEU A 430 -23.59 -2.78 -9.62
N LEU A 431 -22.66 -3.70 -9.38
CA LEU A 431 -21.55 -3.52 -8.45
C LEU A 431 -20.57 -2.44 -8.94
N TRP A 432 -20.22 -2.44 -10.21
CA TRP A 432 -19.41 -1.39 -10.81
C TRP A 432 -20.10 -0.02 -10.72
N ARG A 433 -21.39 0.01 -10.98
CA ARG A 433 -22.19 1.22 -10.83
C ARG A 433 -22.29 1.68 -9.36
N ARG A 434 -22.35 0.74 -8.40
CA ARG A 434 -22.23 1.03 -6.96
C ARG A 434 -20.82 1.47 -6.59
N ARG A 435 -19.75 0.88 -7.18
CA ARG A 435 -18.36 1.27 -6.96
C ARG A 435 -18.01 2.59 -7.64
N GLU A 436 -18.54 2.86 -8.82
CA GLU A 436 -18.46 4.18 -9.43
C GLU A 436 -19.17 5.25 -8.58
N ARG A 437 -20.18 4.86 -7.82
CA ARG A 437 -20.91 5.65 -6.82
C ARG A 437 -20.31 5.57 -5.42
N SER A 438 -19.32 4.70 -5.16
CA SER A 438 -18.76 4.47 -3.83
C SER A 438 -17.65 5.48 -3.53
N PRO A 439 -17.64 6.10 -2.33
CA PRO A 439 -16.65 7.08 -1.91
C PRO A 439 -15.28 6.47 -1.55
N ASN A 440 -15.01 5.18 -1.78
CA ASN A 440 -13.69 4.56 -1.63
C ASN A 440 -12.71 4.84 -2.77
N ARG A 441 -13.05 5.64 -3.77
CA ARG A 441 -12.06 6.50 -4.37
C ARG A 441 -11.57 7.44 -3.28
N LYS A 442 -10.29 7.32 -2.90
CA LYS A 442 -9.59 8.35 -2.13
C LYS A 442 -10.15 9.68 -2.59
N PHE A 443 -10.77 10.43 -1.69
CA PHE A 443 -11.11 11.80 -1.93
C PHE A 443 -9.80 12.47 -2.34
N SER A 444 -9.54 12.53 -3.62
CA SER A 444 -8.87 13.66 -4.15
C SER A 444 -9.86 14.78 -3.93
N THR A 445 -9.82 15.40 -2.75
CA THR A 445 -10.20 16.78 -2.66
C THR A 445 -9.40 17.43 -3.76
N GLY A 446 -10.03 17.91 -4.82
CA GLY A 446 -9.40 18.38 -6.05
C GLY A 446 -8.39 19.53 -5.89
N ASP A 447 -7.91 19.75 -4.66
CA ASP A 447 -6.86 20.65 -4.24
C ASP A 447 -5.65 19.93 -3.64
N TYR A 448 -5.62 18.58 -3.64
CA TYR A 448 -4.50 17.80 -3.13
C TYR A 448 -3.80 17.08 -4.28
N GLU A 449 -3.21 17.81 -5.17
CA GLU A 449 -1.96 17.40 -5.79
C GLU A 449 -0.86 17.62 -4.76
N GLY A 450 -0.87 16.84 -3.72
CA GLY A 450 0.27 16.63 -2.86
C GLY A 450 1.37 16.11 -3.75
N CYS A 451 2.51 16.73 -3.69
CA CYS A 451 3.72 16.38 -4.40
C CYS A 451 4.10 14.94 -4.06
N GLU A 452 3.66 13.97 -4.85
CA GLU A 452 3.90 12.54 -4.61
C GLU A 452 5.28 12.14 -5.13
N TYR A 453 5.84 12.92 -6.07
CA TYR A 453 7.15 12.72 -6.66
C TYR A 453 7.80 14.09 -6.92
N ASP A 454 8.96 14.32 -6.30
CA ASP A 454 9.86 15.46 -6.57
C ASP A 454 9.37 16.85 -6.14
N CYS A 455 8.96 17.00 -4.88
CA CYS A 455 8.69 18.30 -4.27
C CYS A 455 9.96 19.14 -4.28
N LYS A 456 9.98 20.18 -5.09
CA LYS A 456 11.08 21.16 -5.06
C LYS A 456 11.14 21.79 -3.68
N SER A 457 12.33 21.86 -3.11
CA SER A 457 12.52 22.49 -1.80
C SER A 457 12.08 23.94 -1.84
N VAL A 458 11.00 24.25 -1.10
CA VAL A 458 10.53 25.62 -0.95
C VAL A 458 11.37 26.32 0.14
N PRO A 459 11.87 27.56 -0.11
CA PRO A 459 12.57 28.30 0.92
C PRO A 459 11.72 28.53 2.16
N LEU A 460 12.27 28.27 3.34
CA LEU A 460 11.57 28.46 4.64
C LEU A 460 11.02 29.88 4.82
N SER A 461 11.67 30.88 4.22
CA SER A 461 11.24 32.28 4.29
C SER A 461 9.90 32.56 3.60
N LEU A 462 9.42 31.66 2.74
CA LEU A 462 8.15 31.84 2.02
C LEU A 462 6.94 31.38 2.84
N TYR A 463 7.15 30.58 3.89
CA TYR A 463 6.03 30.20 4.76
C TYR A 463 5.49 31.40 5.54
N PRO A 464 4.16 31.48 5.74
CA PRO A 464 3.53 32.54 6.50
C PRO A 464 4.12 32.73 7.89
N THR A 465 4.18 33.96 8.36
CA THR A 465 4.78 34.31 9.65
C THR A 465 4.12 33.57 10.82
N PHE A 466 2.81 33.36 10.79
CA PHE A 466 2.11 32.67 11.87
C PHE A 466 2.50 31.19 12.01
N LEU A 467 2.94 30.53 10.95
CA LEU A 467 3.49 29.18 11.00
C LEU A 467 4.95 29.16 11.51
N ARG A 468 5.71 30.19 11.17
CA ARG A 468 7.13 30.30 11.60
C ARG A 468 7.31 30.82 13.03
N THR A 469 6.28 31.41 13.62
CA THR A 469 6.27 31.88 15.00
C THR A 469 5.65 30.88 15.97
N ASP A 470 4.93 29.88 15.47
CA ASP A 470 4.46 28.76 16.27
C ASP A 470 5.56 27.68 16.33
N GLU A 471 5.97 27.31 17.53
CA GLU A 471 7.13 26.44 17.73
C GLU A 471 6.99 25.05 17.11
N LEU A 472 5.80 24.45 17.18
CA LEU A 472 5.56 23.13 16.59
C LEU A 472 5.55 23.19 15.07
N SER A 473 4.82 24.16 14.50
CA SER A 473 4.73 24.33 13.05
C SER A 473 6.09 24.70 12.44
N ASP A 474 6.83 25.63 13.06
CA ASP A 474 8.18 26.03 12.64
C ASP A 474 9.15 24.83 12.68
N TRP A 475 9.07 24.02 13.76
CA TRP A 475 9.90 22.81 13.88
C TRP A 475 9.56 21.81 12.78
N LEU A 476 8.28 21.53 12.48
CA LEU A 476 7.86 20.57 11.47
C LEU A 476 8.35 20.97 10.08
N PHE A 477 8.06 22.19 9.64
CA PHE A 477 8.48 22.66 8.33
C PHE A 477 10.02 22.70 8.19
N THR A 478 10.73 23.12 9.24
CA THR A 478 12.20 23.15 9.23
C THR A 478 12.77 21.74 9.21
N PHE A 479 12.16 20.77 9.93
CA PHE A 479 12.64 19.38 9.96
C PHE A 479 12.51 18.70 8.60
N GLN A 480 11.40 18.91 7.90
CA GLN A 480 11.15 18.34 6.58
C GLN A 480 11.85 19.09 5.44
N SER A 481 12.23 20.34 5.67
CA SER A 481 12.83 21.19 4.63
C SER A 481 14.18 20.69 4.14
N LYS A 482 14.39 20.71 2.82
CA LYS A 482 15.69 20.52 2.16
C LYS A 482 16.44 21.85 1.95
N ASP A 483 15.89 22.98 2.44
CA ASP A 483 16.51 24.31 2.34
C ASP A 483 17.87 24.32 3.06
N SER A 484 18.88 24.87 2.42
CA SER A 484 20.23 25.06 2.98
C SER A 484 20.23 25.89 4.28
N GLN A 485 19.24 26.76 4.48
CA GLN A 485 19.09 27.57 5.67
C GLN A 485 18.50 26.77 6.87
N ALA A 486 17.89 25.59 6.64
CA ALA A 486 17.25 24.83 7.68
C ALA A 486 18.19 24.48 8.85
N TYR A 487 19.45 24.13 8.52
CA TYR A 487 20.47 23.90 9.57
C TYR A 487 20.74 25.15 10.41
N SER A 488 20.98 26.27 9.77
CA SER A 488 21.28 27.55 10.46
C SER A 488 20.13 28.01 11.33
N HIS A 489 18.90 27.86 10.83
CA HIS A 489 17.68 28.16 11.59
C HIS A 489 17.53 27.26 12.81
N ALA A 490 17.69 25.96 12.63
CA ALA A 490 17.63 24.99 13.74
C ALA A 490 18.68 25.27 14.82
N LEU A 491 19.93 25.61 14.41
CA LEU A 491 21.02 25.93 15.31
C LEU A 491 20.75 27.23 16.10
N LEU A 492 20.17 28.25 15.48
CA LEU A 492 19.75 29.48 16.16
C LEU A 492 18.66 29.20 17.17
N LYS A 493 17.62 28.48 16.80
CA LYS A 493 16.52 28.10 17.67
C LYS A 493 17.01 27.27 18.87
N TRP A 494 17.90 26.27 18.62
CA TRP A 494 18.51 25.53 19.73
C TRP A 494 19.29 26.42 20.68
N ARG A 495 20.10 27.33 20.15
CA ARG A 495 20.87 28.28 20.99
C ARG A 495 19.97 29.13 21.84
N ASP A 496 18.88 29.63 21.29
CA ASP A 496 18.01 30.60 21.95
C ASP A 496 17.01 29.94 22.92
N THR A 497 16.52 28.74 22.60
CA THR A 497 15.50 28.02 23.39
C THR A 497 16.06 26.90 24.26
N GLN A 498 17.24 26.37 23.97
CA GLN A 498 17.81 25.14 24.53
C GLN A 498 16.90 23.91 24.41
N SER A 499 15.93 23.95 23.48
CA SER A 499 14.96 22.85 23.27
C SER A 499 15.66 21.57 22.76
N PRO A 500 15.36 20.40 23.36
CA PRO A 500 15.86 19.11 22.87
C PRO A 500 15.46 18.81 21.43
N ALA A 501 14.26 19.21 21.01
CA ALA A 501 13.77 19.01 19.65
C ALA A 501 14.59 19.81 18.61
N TRP A 502 14.97 21.06 18.92
CA TRP A 502 15.81 21.87 18.06
C TRP A 502 17.29 21.42 18.06
N PHE A 503 17.78 20.90 19.20
CA PHE A 503 19.09 20.25 19.24
C PHE A 503 19.13 19.04 18.29
N LEU A 504 18.16 18.13 18.42
CA LEU A 504 18.08 16.93 17.59
C LEU A 504 18.02 17.30 16.11
N MET A 505 17.20 18.27 15.73
CA MET A 505 17.13 18.75 14.36
C MET A 505 18.46 19.30 13.87
N SER A 506 19.16 20.12 14.68
CA SER A 506 20.47 20.64 14.32
C SER A 506 21.48 19.52 14.06
N LEU A 507 21.43 18.44 14.82
CA LEU A 507 22.29 17.28 14.63
C LEU A 507 21.91 16.48 13.36
N VAL A 508 20.62 16.28 13.10
CA VAL A 508 20.11 15.57 11.91
C VAL A 508 20.51 16.32 10.63
N LYS A 509 20.39 17.65 10.63
CA LYS A 509 20.72 18.52 9.49
C LYS A 509 22.21 18.79 9.30
N ALA A 510 23.05 18.47 10.30
CA ALA A 510 24.50 18.71 10.23
C ALA A 510 25.20 17.73 9.27
N ASN A 511 26.31 18.22 8.67
CA ASN A 511 27.28 17.43 7.90
C ASN A 511 28.70 17.78 8.35
N LYS A 512 29.70 17.13 7.78
CA LYS A 512 31.12 17.32 8.16
C LYS A 512 31.65 18.75 8.06
N THR A 513 31.01 19.62 7.28
CA THR A 513 31.42 21.03 7.08
C THR A 513 30.56 22.01 7.89
N SER A 514 29.59 21.53 8.65
CA SER A 514 28.64 22.38 9.37
C SER A 514 29.30 23.20 10.46
N PRO A 515 28.98 24.51 10.60
CA PRO A 515 29.46 25.34 11.70
C PRO A 515 29.03 24.77 13.05
N SER A 516 29.83 24.95 14.09
CA SER A 516 29.53 24.48 15.46
C SER A 516 29.36 22.96 15.62
N LEU A 517 29.84 22.15 14.64
CA LEU A 517 29.73 20.69 14.71
C LEU A 517 30.35 20.10 15.99
N SER A 518 31.51 20.58 16.40
CA SER A 518 32.17 20.12 17.66
C SER A 518 31.28 20.34 18.88
N ARG A 519 30.55 21.46 18.96
CA ARG A 519 29.61 21.75 20.04
C ARG A 519 28.42 20.82 20.01
N LEU A 520 27.89 20.51 18.82
CA LEU A 520 26.79 19.56 18.66
C LEU A 520 27.23 18.16 19.10
N LEU A 521 28.40 17.68 18.65
CA LEU A 521 28.93 16.37 19.03
C LEU A 521 29.16 16.28 20.54
N SER A 522 29.74 17.32 21.17
CA SER A 522 29.95 17.36 22.63
C SER A 522 28.62 17.38 23.42
N HIS A 523 27.57 17.98 22.89
CA HIS A 523 26.24 17.92 23.51
C HIS A 523 25.59 16.55 23.33
N ALA A 524 25.76 15.93 22.17
CA ALA A 524 25.26 14.59 21.86
C ALA A 524 25.82 13.51 22.83
N GLU A 525 27.04 13.71 23.34
CA GLU A 525 27.65 12.81 24.33
C GLU A 525 26.92 12.75 25.66
N LYS A 526 26.17 13.80 25.98
CA LYS A 526 25.43 13.93 27.24
C LYS A 526 24.06 13.28 27.23
N ILE A 527 23.57 12.90 26.01
CA ILE A 527 22.25 12.31 25.87
C ILE A 527 22.25 10.89 26.42
N GLN A 528 21.40 10.66 27.40
CA GLN A 528 21.31 9.37 28.08
C GLN A 528 20.49 8.36 27.25
N PRO A 529 20.78 7.06 27.40
CA PRO A 529 20.14 5.99 26.63
C PRO A 529 18.64 5.77 26.85
N ASP A 530 18.10 6.28 27.95
CA ASP A 530 16.69 6.23 28.32
C ASP A 530 15.86 7.37 27.72
N MET A 531 16.53 8.38 27.14
CA MET A 531 15.84 9.50 26.52
C MET A 531 15.23 9.10 25.15
N PRO A 532 14.01 9.53 24.82
CA PRO A 532 13.37 9.21 23.53
C PRO A 532 14.21 9.55 22.30
N MET A 533 15.00 10.61 22.36
CA MET A 533 15.87 11.07 21.29
C MET A 533 17.16 10.25 21.09
N TYR A 534 17.50 9.34 22.01
CA TYR A 534 18.82 8.69 22.05
C TYR A 534 19.17 7.98 20.74
N ALA A 535 18.27 7.18 20.19
CA ALA A 535 18.55 6.44 18.95
C ALA A 535 18.89 7.39 17.78
N THR A 536 18.12 8.46 17.60
CA THR A 536 18.38 9.47 16.57
C THR A 536 19.69 10.21 16.77
N VAL A 537 19.99 10.57 18.02
CA VAL A 537 21.25 11.27 18.38
C VAL A 537 22.45 10.37 18.17
N ALA A 538 22.41 9.13 18.65
CA ALA A 538 23.49 8.15 18.48
C ALA A 538 23.76 7.88 17.00
N TYR A 539 22.70 7.62 16.22
CA TYR A 539 22.81 7.40 14.79
C TYR A 539 23.51 8.55 14.07
N ASN A 540 23.04 9.79 14.27
CA ASN A 540 23.62 10.95 13.59
C ASN A 540 25.03 11.30 14.09
N ARG A 541 25.32 11.05 15.36
CA ARG A 541 26.69 11.20 15.90
C ARG A 541 27.65 10.24 15.19
N ILE A 542 27.25 8.97 15.06
CA ILE A 542 28.04 7.94 14.36
C ILE A 542 28.20 8.30 12.88
N ARG A 543 27.13 8.71 12.19
CA ARG A 543 27.17 9.18 10.81
C ARG A 543 28.19 10.31 10.64
N LEU A 544 28.12 11.33 11.47
CA LEU A 544 29.02 12.49 11.41
C LEU A 544 30.48 12.11 11.70
N LEU A 545 30.73 11.18 12.62
CA LEU A 545 32.09 10.67 12.89
C LEU A 545 32.64 9.92 11.67
N THR A 546 31.81 9.12 11.02
CA THR A 546 32.18 8.40 9.79
C THR A 546 32.47 9.39 8.65
N GLU A 547 31.63 10.42 8.45
CA GLU A 547 31.87 11.49 7.48
C GLU A 547 33.18 12.28 7.71
N LEU A 548 33.57 12.39 8.98
CA LEU A 548 34.83 13.01 9.39
C LEU A 548 36.07 12.08 9.26
N GLY A 549 35.89 10.82 8.81
CA GLY A 549 36.95 9.81 8.74
C GLY A 549 37.36 9.25 10.13
N ARG A 550 36.55 9.47 11.17
CA ARG A 550 36.78 9.01 12.54
C ARG A 550 36.14 7.63 12.78
N GLU A 551 36.36 6.67 11.90
CA GLU A 551 35.72 5.34 11.91
C GLU A 551 35.99 4.56 13.20
N SER A 552 37.19 4.67 13.78
CA SER A 552 37.50 3.99 15.04
C SER A 552 36.59 4.44 16.19
N GLU A 553 36.29 5.71 16.25
CA GLU A 553 35.38 6.28 17.26
C GLU A 553 33.92 5.89 16.96
N ALA A 554 33.54 5.88 15.68
CA ALA A 554 32.23 5.38 15.27
C ALA A 554 32.03 3.93 15.73
N ARG A 555 33.02 3.05 15.54
CA ARG A 555 32.97 1.66 16.04
C ARG A 555 32.89 1.55 17.54
N GLN A 556 33.65 2.39 18.27
CA GLN A 556 33.58 2.40 19.77
C GLN A 556 32.20 2.77 20.29
N LEU A 557 31.43 3.59 19.55
CA LEU A 557 30.04 3.91 19.90
C LEU A 557 29.07 2.81 19.47
N LEU A 558 29.27 2.22 18.29
CA LEU A 558 28.39 1.19 17.73
C LEU A 558 28.42 -0.12 18.51
N ASN A 559 29.62 -0.59 18.91
CA ASN A 559 29.78 -1.89 19.54
C ASN A 559 28.91 -2.05 20.81
N PRO A 560 28.93 -1.17 21.81
CA PRO A 560 28.06 -1.31 22.97
C PRO A 560 26.55 -1.17 22.66
N ILE A 561 26.21 -0.38 21.65
CA ILE A 561 24.81 -0.28 21.18
C ILE A 561 24.35 -1.64 20.67
N ILE A 562 25.14 -2.26 19.78
CA ILE A 562 24.79 -3.53 19.15
C ILE A 562 24.84 -4.69 20.16
N GLU A 563 25.82 -4.74 21.02
CA GLU A 563 26.03 -5.86 21.95
C GLU A 563 25.06 -5.87 23.14
N SER A 564 24.58 -4.71 23.58
CA SER A 564 23.85 -4.62 24.84
C SER A 564 22.49 -3.93 24.76
N ARG A 565 22.16 -3.28 23.63
CA ARG A 565 20.97 -2.43 23.53
C ARG A 565 20.16 -2.60 22.25
N LEU A 566 20.66 -3.34 21.27
CA LEU A 566 20.05 -3.42 19.95
C LEU A 566 18.56 -3.77 20.04
N ASP A 567 18.20 -4.77 20.83
CA ASP A 567 16.83 -5.25 21.01
C ASP A 567 15.89 -4.24 21.73
N THR A 568 16.43 -3.16 22.27
CA THR A 568 15.61 -2.11 22.89
C THR A 568 15.05 -1.12 21.87
N PHE A 569 15.54 -1.14 20.63
CA PHE A 569 15.10 -0.26 19.55
C PHE A 569 14.10 -0.92 18.63
N PRO A 570 13.26 -0.14 17.94
CA PRO A 570 12.48 -0.64 16.80
C PRO A 570 13.38 -1.29 15.74
N VAL A 571 12.85 -2.26 14.99
CA VAL A 571 13.63 -3.07 14.04
C VAL A 571 14.30 -2.22 12.95
N SER A 572 13.62 -1.18 12.46
CA SER A 572 14.23 -0.22 11.52
C SER A 572 15.50 0.40 12.08
N ALA A 573 15.45 0.86 13.33
CA ALA A 573 16.60 1.47 13.98
C ALA A 573 17.71 0.44 14.24
N GLN A 574 17.37 -0.80 14.60
CA GLN A 574 18.35 -1.90 14.72
C GLN A 574 19.10 -2.08 13.40
N ASN A 575 18.37 -2.19 12.29
CA ASN A 575 18.94 -2.39 10.96
C ASN A 575 19.84 -1.23 10.53
N GLU A 576 19.47 0.00 10.86
CA GLU A 576 20.29 1.17 10.57
C GLU A 576 21.60 1.20 11.37
N PHE A 577 21.58 0.78 12.64
CA PHE A 577 22.83 0.63 13.42
C PHE A 577 23.71 -0.51 12.88
N LEU A 578 23.11 -1.63 12.49
CA LEU A 578 23.85 -2.73 11.82
C LEU A 578 24.46 -2.27 10.51
N GLU A 579 23.74 -1.47 9.73
CA GLU A 579 24.26 -0.90 8.48
C GLU A 579 25.44 0.02 8.74
N GLN A 580 25.35 0.94 9.70
CA GLN A 580 26.46 1.81 10.04
C GLN A 580 27.68 0.99 10.49
N ARG A 581 27.47 -0.11 11.21
CA ARG A 581 28.56 -0.97 11.66
C ARG A 581 29.17 -1.77 10.52
N MET A 582 28.36 -2.21 9.57
CA MET A 582 28.81 -2.82 8.31
C MET A 582 29.66 -1.86 7.49
N ASN A 583 29.24 -0.59 7.39
CA ASN A 583 29.94 0.45 6.61
C ASN A 583 31.37 0.74 7.12
N VAL A 584 31.64 0.52 8.39
CA VAL A 584 32.96 0.70 9.03
C VAL A 584 33.60 -0.63 9.42
N ALA A 585 33.26 -1.72 8.73
CA ALA A 585 33.81 -3.05 9.02
C ALA A 585 35.34 -3.12 8.75
N GLU A 586 36.07 -3.77 9.62
CA GLU A 586 37.53 -3.92 9.58
C GLU A 586 37.97 -5.08 8.68
N GLY A 587 37.06 -5.96 8.29
CA GLY A 587 37.36 -7.13 7.48
C GLY A 587 36.11 -7.95 7.19
N LEU A 588 36.28 -9.03 6.41
CA LEU A 588 35.20 -9.86 5.92
C LEU A 588 34.28 -10.40 7.04
N SER A 589 34.84 -10.93 8.11
CA SER A 589 34.04 -11.49 9.20
C SER A 589 33.19 -10.43 9.92
N ALA A 590 33.72 -9.21 10.09
CA ALA A 590 32.99 -8.11 10.66
C ALA A 590 31.89 -7.63 9.70
N PHE A 591 32.21 -7.50 8.42
CA PHE A 591 31.23 -7.14 7.38
C PHE A 591 30.06 -8.13 7.38
N MET A 592 30.32 -9.44 7.28
CA MET A 592 29.30 -10.47 7.20
C MET A 592 28.44 -10.58 8.48
N ARG A 593 29.02 -10.30 9.64
CA ARG A 593 28.25 -10.29 10.91
C ARG A 593 27.15 -9.23 10.90
N PHE A 594 27.36 -8.11 10.22
CA PHE A 594 26.47 -6.96 10.21
C PHE A 594 25.77 -6.73 8.86
N ALA A 595 25.99 -7.59 7.87
CA ALA A 595 25.35 -7.52 6.55
C ALA A 595 23.94 -8.10 6.53
N LEU A 596 23.59 -8.92 7.53
CA LEU A 596 22.27 -9.56 7.59
C LEU A 596 21.32 -8.75 8.47
N ARG A 597 20.13 -8.51 7.96
CA ARG A 597 19.09 -7.70 8.60
C ARG A 597 17.78 -8.44 8.71
N LYS A 598 17.03 -8.15 9.78
CA LYS A 598 15.69 -8.70 9.97
C LYS A 598 14.68 -7.79 9.29
N PRO A 599 13.78 -8.31 8.42
CA PRO A 599 12.73 -7.49 7.86
C PRO A 599 11.81 -6.90 8.95
N VAL A 600 11.45 -5.64 8.79
CA VAL A 600 10.44 -4.95 9.62
C VAL A 600 9.06 -5.37 9.20
N ALA A 601 8.85 -5.46 7.91
CA ALA A 601 7.60 -5.79 7.27
C ALA A 601 7.88 -6.38 5.87
N PHE A 602 6.82 -6.84 5.23
CA PHE A 602 6.82 -7.24 3.83
C PHE A 602 5.74 -6.45 3.10
N TYR A 603 5.94 -6.25 1.81
CA TYR A 603 4.97 -5.63 0.92
C TYR A 603 4.59 -6.59 -0.19
N LEU A 604 3.28 -6.71 -0.46
CA LEU A 604 2.73 -7.49 -1.56
C LEU A 604 1.38 -6.89 -1.97
N GLU A 605 1.23 -6.55 -3.25
CA GLU A 605 -0.04 -6.09 -3.83
C GLU A 605 -0.75 -4.97 -3.03
N GLY A 606 -0.02 -3.95 -2.63
CA GLY A 606 -0.57 -2.82 -1.86
C GLY A 606 -0.76 -3.10 -0.37
N ARG A 607 -0.43 -4.31 0.12
CA ARG A 607 -0.51 -4.70 1.53
C ARG A 607 0.85 -4.65 2.19
N LEU A 608 0.92 -4.04 3.35
CA LEU A 608 2.10 -3.95 4.18
C LEU A 608 1.84 -4.67 5.51
N GLY A 609 2.72 -5.61 5.89
CA GLY A 609 2.58 -6.35 7.15
C GLY A 609 3.61 -7.45 7.31
N THR A 610 3.43 -8.29 8.31
CA THR A 610 4.17 -9.56 8.42
C THR A 610 3.75 -10.49 7.29
N ILE A 611 4.58 -11.46 6.93
CA ILE A 611 4.21 -12.49 5.93
C ILE A 611 2.88 -13.13 6.30
N LYS A 612 2.69 -13.46 7.59
CA LYS A 612 1.45 -14.08 8.09
C LYS A 612 0.22 -13.18 7.91
N GLU A 613 0.35 -11.87 8.12
CA GLU A 613 -0.74 -10.91 7.89
C GLU A 613 -1.05 -10.71 6.39
N ILE A 614 -0.04 -10.76 5.54
CA ILE A 614 -0.18 -10.59 4.09
C ILE A 614 -0.76 -11.83 3.43
N MET A 615 -0.25 -13.01 3.79
CA MET A 615 -0.66 -14.28 3.19
C MET A 615 -1.96 -14.82 3.78
N GLY A 616 -2.40 -14.33 4.95
CA GLY A 616 -3.60 -14.75 5.64
C GLY A 616 -3.36 -15.73 6.79
N PRO A 617 -4.42 -16.14 7.48
CA PRO A 617 -4.33 -17.06 8.62
C PRO A 617 -3.77 -18.43 8.22
N GLU A 618 -2.97 -19.05 9.09
CA GLU A 618 -2.42 -20.40 8.91
C GLU A 618 -3.49 -21.46 8.57
N GLU A 619 -4.70 -21.30 9.15
CA GLU A 619 -5.83 -22.22 8.91
C GLU A 619 -6.27 -22.25 7.43
N LEU A 620 -6.03 -21.18 6.65
CA LEU A 620 -6.29 -21.18 5.22
C LEU A 620 -5.32 -22.09 4.45
N TYR A 621 -4.10 -22.27 4.95
CA TYR A 621 -3.08 -23.10 4.30
C TYR A 621 -3.09 -24.54 4.80
N GLU A 622 -3.85 -24.84 5.86
CA GLU A 622 -4.15 -26.19 6.31
C GLU A 622 -5.38 -26.78 5.60
N ASN A 623 -6.04 -25.98 4.76
CA ASN A 623 -7.22 -26.45 3.99
C ASN A 623 -6.78 -27.48 2.95
N GLU A 624 -7.49 -28.60 2.85
CA GLU A 624 -7.24 -29.70 1.91
C GLU A 624 -7.38 -29.26 0.44
N ASP A 625 -8.06 -28.15 0.17
CA ASP A 625 -8.29 -27.60 -1.17
C ASP A 625 -7.08 -26.83 -1.74
N ILE A 626 -6.07 -26.53 -0.93
CA ILE A 626 -4.83 -25.86 -1.37
C ILE A 626 -3.81 -26.95 -1.71
N ASP A 627 -3.20 -26.82 -2.88
CA ASP A 627 -2.22 -27.81 -3.30
C ASP A 627 -0.99 -27.84 -2.36
N GLU A 628 -0.37 -29.00 -2.23
CA GLU A 628 0.72 -29.25 -1.29
C GLU A 628 1.92 -28.35 -1.58
N GLN A 629 2.16 -28.00 -2.83
CA GLN A 629 3.28 -27.18 -3.27
C GLN A 629 3.15 -25.73 -2.79
N GLU A 630 1.97 -25.14 -2.93
CA GLU A 630 1.68 -23.78 -2.44
C GLU A 630 1.72 -23.73 -0.91
N ARG A 631 1.23 -24.80 -0.24
CA ARG A 631 1.31 -24.91 1.21
C ARG A 631 2.76 -24.90 1.72
N GLU A 632 3.62 -25.70 1.12
CA GLU A 632 5.05 -25.75 1.49
C GLU A 632 5.75 -24.43 1.14
N ARG A 633 5.37 -23.76 0.05
CA ARG A 633 5.90 -22.44 -0.31
C ARG A 633 5.58 -21.40 0.76
N VAL A 634 4.34 -21.33 1.20
CA VAL A 634 3.94 -20.36 2.25
C VAL A 634 4.60 -20.65 3.59
N LYS A 635 4.70 -21.93 3.99
CA LYS A 635 5.44 -22.31 5.21
C LYS A 635 6.90 -21.87 5.13
N SER A 636 7.54 -22.10 4.00
CA SER A 636 8.93 -21.66 3.76
C SER A 636 9.06 -20.14 3.87
N LEU A 637 8.15 -19.38 3.26
CA LEU A 637 8.15 -17.93 3.35
C LEU A 637 7.98 -17.43 4.80
N ILE A 638 7.07 -18.03 5.56
CA ILE A 638 6.86 -17.69 6.98
C ILE A 638 8.13 -17.96 7.80
N GLU A 639 8.80 -19.07 7.54
CA GLU A 639 10.08 -19.42 8.19
C GLU A 639 11.17 -18.39 7.86
N TRP A 640 11.28 -17.98 6.59
CA TRP A 640 12.22 -16.96 6.15
C TRP A 640 11.94 -15.58 6.78
N GLY A 641 10.69 -15.22 6.95
CA GLY A 641 10.27 -13.94 7.54
C GLY A 641 10.78 -13.72 8.97
N GLY A 642 11.11 -14.80 9.68
CA GLY A 642 11.72 -14.75 11.01
C GLY A 642 13.25 -14.62 11.02
N ARG A 643 13.93 -14.77 9.87
CA ARG A 643 15.39 -14.83 9.75
C ARG A 643 15.97 -13.48 9.36
N SER A 644 17.27 -13.28 9.69
CA SER A 644 18.04 -12.17 9.12
C SER A 644 18.57 -12.54 7.75
N ILE A 645 18.33 -11.69 6.76
CA ILE A 645 18.64 -11.91 5.35
C ILE A 645 19.38 -10.68 4.77
N PHE A 646 19.84 -10.76 3.55
CA PHE A 646 20.46 -9.63 2.87
C PHE A 646 19.43 -8.55 2.57
N ASP A 647 19.77 -7.32 2.82
CA ASP A 647 19.12 -6.16 2.19
C ASP A 647 19.78 -5.84 0.83
N GLU A 648 19.19 -4.91 0.09
CA GLU A 648 19.71 -4.47 -1.20
C GLU A 648 21.18 -4.04 -1.13
N LYS A 649 21.54 -3.23 -0.16
CA LYS A 649 22.91 -2.70 -0.02
C LYS A 649 23.94 -3.80 0.22
N ALA A 650 23.63 -4.78 1.06
CA ALA A 650 24.54 -5.89 1.32
C ALA A 650 24.65 -6.81 0.09
N ALA A 651 23.51 -7.15 -0.55
CA ALA A 651 23.49 -7.95 -1.78
C ALA A 651 24.26 -7.26 -2.92
N ASP A 652 24.01 -5.99 -3.16
CA ASP A 652 24.71 -5.20 -4.16
C ASP A 652 26.22 -5.14 -3.90
N THR A 653 26.61 -4.88 -2.64
CA THR A 653 28.03 -4.84 -2.27
C THR A 653 28.72 -6.16 -2.63
N LEU A 654 28.10 -7.32 -2.31
CA LEU A 654 28.63 -8.64 -2.63
C LEU A 654 28.65 -8.88 -4.13
N ASN A 655 27.65 -8.45 -4.86
CA ASN A 655 27.56 -8.63 -6.30
C ASN A 655 28.59 -7.80 -7.06
N TRP A 656 28.83 -6.57 -6.64
CA TRP A 656 29.68 -5.63 -7.35
C TRP A 656 31.14 -5.73 -6.99
N HIS A 657 31.46 -5.95 -5.72
CA HIS A 657 32.83 -5.81 -5.22
C HIS A 657 33.50 -7.12 -4.80
N PHE A 658 32.78 -8.26 -4.89
CA PHE A 658 33.33 -9.56 -4.51
C PHE A 658 33.51 -10.46 -5.73
N SER A 659 34.74 -10.92 -5.96
CA SER A 659 35.06 -11.95 -6.94
C SER A 659 34.50 -13.31 -6.48
N VAL A 660 34.44 -14.28 -7.38
CA VAL A 660 34.02 -15.64 -7.04
C VAL A 660 34.87 -16.27 -5.94
N SER A 661 36.17 -15.96 -5.92
CA SER A 661 37.09 -16.40 -4.86
C SER A 661 36.68 -15.80 -3.51
N THR A 662 36.40 -14.49 -3.46
CA THR A 662 35.97 -13.81 -2.23
C THR A 662 34.59 -14.26 -1.78
N LEU A 663 33.68 -14.61 -2.71
CA LEU A 663 32.38 -15.22 -2.34
C LEU A 663 32.56 -16.61 -1.68
N MET A 664 33.53 -17.40 -2.10
CA MET A 664 33.86 -18.64 -1.40
C MET A 664 34.40 -18.39 0.02
N ASP A 665 35.18 -17.31 0.21
CA ASP A 665 35.60 -16.90 1.56
C ASP A 665 34.42 -16.47 2.41
N VAL A 666 33.43 -15.76 1.84
CA VAL A 666 32.14 -15.45 2.50
C VAL A 666 31.42 -16.72 2.93
N ALA A 667 31.25 -17.68 2.02
CA ALA A 667 30.56 -18.93 2.32
C ALA A 667 31.23 -19.74 3.44
N ARG A 668 32.56 -19.68 3.55
CA ARG A 668 33.36 -20.38 4.54
C ARG A 668 33.48 -19.63 5.88
N ALA A 669 33.09 -18.38 5.94
CA ALA A 669 33.21 -17.58 7.14
C ALA A 669 32.31 -18.15 8.27
N PRO A 670 32.86 -18.41 9.47
CA PRO A 670 32.09 -19.05 10.55
C PRO A 670 30.88 -18.25 11.03
N VAL A 671 30.88 -16.94 10.80
CA VAL A 671 29.80 -16.01 11.19
C VAL A 671 28.59 -16.10 10.25
N VAL A 672 28.72 -16.76 9.09
CA VAL A 672 27.65 -16.86 8.09
C VAL A 672 26.75 -18.05 8.43
N PRO A 673 25.44 -17.83 8.67
CA PRO A 673 24.49 -18.89 8.96
C PRO A 673 24.40 -19.91 7.78
N ALA A 674 24.02 -21.15 8.10
CA ALA A 674 23.96 -22.23 7.10
C ALA A 674 23.06 -21.88 5.90
N TYR A 675 21.88 -21.30 6.15
CA TYR A 675 20.93 -20.92 5.10
C TYR A 675 21.43 -19.77 4.18
N ILE A 676 22.29 -18.88 4.69
CA ILE A 676 22.96 -17.84 3.87
C ILE A 676 24.16 -18.43 3.14
N ARG A 677 24.91 -19.32 3.79
CA ARG A 677 26.05 -20.02 3.18
C ARG A 677 25.62 -20.77 1.93
N GLU A 678 24.50 -21.45 1.97
CA GLU A 678 23.96 -22.17 0.82
C GLU A 678 23.72 -21.21 -0.36
N ARG A 679 23.01 -20.09 -0.12
CA ARG A 679 22.78 -19.06 -1.15
C ARG A 679 24.07 -18.55 -1.77
N VAL A 680 25.05 -18.27 -0.94
CA VAL A 680 26.37 -17.78 -1.42
C VAL A 680 27.11 -18.87 -2.21
N LEU A 681 27.05 -20.13 -1.80
CA LEU A 681 27.65 -21.24 -2.54
C LEU A 681 27.00 -21.46 -3.90
N LEU A 682 25.68 -21.38 -3.99
CA LEU A 682 24.94 -21.51 -5.25
C LEU A 682 25.33 -20.38 -6.22
N ALA A 683 25.38 -19.14 -5.75
CA ALA A 683 25.79 -17.99 -6.56
C ALA A 683 27.28 -18.12 -6.97
N ALA A 684 28.16 -18.52 -6.07
CA ALA A 684 29.58 -18.74 -6.37
C ALA A 684 29.80 -19.85 -7.38
N TRP A 685 29.06 -20.97 -7.28
CA TRP A 685 29.11 -22.06 -8.26
C TRP A 685 28.66 -21.60 -9.64
N THR A 686 27.49 -20.93 -9.71
CA THR A 686 26.95 -20.39 -10.97
C THR A 686 27.94 -19.42 -11.61
N ARG A 687 28.47 -18.48 -10.85
CA ARG A 687 29.49 -17.51 -11.32
C ARG A 687 30.76 -18.23 -11.80
N ALA A 688 31.23 -19.22 -11.07
CA ALA A 688 32.42 -20.02 -11.46
C ALA A 688 32.22 -20.78 -12.77
N ILE A 689 31.02 -21.34 -12.99
CA ILE A 689 30.67 -21.99 -14.26
C ILE A 689 30.70 -20.99 -15.43
N LEU A 690 30.06 -19.84 -15.24
CA LEU A 690 30.00 -18.77 -16.26
C LEU A 690 31.40 -18.25 -16.62
N LEU A 691 32.26 -18.07 -15.63
CA LEU A 691 33.66 -17.62 -15.78
C LEU A 691 34.63 -18.75 -16.16
N ARG A 692 34.15 -19.97 -16.37
CA ARG A 692 34.93 -21.18 -16.67
C ARG A 692 36.04 -21.47 -15.65
N ASN A 693 35.79 -21.14 -14.38
CA ASN A 693 36.68 -21.45 -13.27
C ASN A 693 36.38 -22.82 -12.67
N ASP A 694 36.86 -23.88 -13.34
CA ASP A 694 36.61 -25.27 -12.97
C ASP A 694 37.06 -25.61 -11.56
N VAL A 695 38.10 -24.97 -11.04
CA VAL A 695 38.64 -25.23 -9.70
C VAL A 695 37.63 -24.78 -8.65
N ILE A 696 37.15 -23.54 -8.72
CA ILE A 696 36.20 -23.00 -7.76
C ILE A 696 34.83 -23.68 -7.94
N ALA A 697 34.40 -23.90 -9.18
CA ALA A 697 33.15 -24.60 -9.45
C ALA A 697 33.09 -26.00 -8.79
N ARG A 698 34.15 -26.75 -8.86
CA ARG A 698 34.24 -28.07 -8.19
C ARG A 698 34.25 -27.94 -6.68
N GLN A 699 34.96 -26.95 -6.12
CA GLN A 699 35.00 -26.73 -4.69
C GLN A 699 33.59 -26.38 -4.17
N ALA A 700 32.93 -25.42 -4.83
CA ALA A 700 31.57 -25.01 -4.49
C ALA A 700 30.57 -26.19 -4.59
N ALA A 701 30.62 -26.98 -5.68
CA ALA A 701 29.76 -28.16 -5.84
C ALA A 701 29.94 -29.20 -4.72
N VAL A 702 31.18 -29.47 -4.30
CA VAL A 702 31.46 -30.38 -3.18
C VAL A 702 30.86 -29.85 -1.86
N GLU A 703 30.94 -28.54 -1.61
CA GLU A 703 30.39 -27.90 -0.41
C GLU A 703 28.87 -27.91 -0.46
N ILE A 704 28.25 -27.64 -1.61
CA ILE A 704 26.80 -27.71 -1.82
C ILE A 704 26.28 -29.12 -1.51
N VAL A 705 26.84 -30.15 -2.14
CA VAL A 705 26.43 -31.57 -1.92
C VAL A 705 26.51 -31.99 -0.45
N ARG A 706 27.46 -31.42 0.31
CA ARG A 706 27.61 -31.71 1.74
C ARG A 706 26.58 -30.95 2.62
N SER A 707 26.15 -29.79 2.18
CA SER A 707 25.29 -28.89 2.99
C SER A 707 23.81 -29.01 2.68
N THR A 708 23.41 -29.47 1.49
CA THR A 708 22.02 -29.52 1.03
C THR A 708 21.59 -30.92 0.63
N ARG A 709 20.40 -31.35 1.07
CA ARG A 709 19.82 -32.62 0.64
C ARG A 709 19.07 -32.52 -0.69
N ASP A 710 18.41 -31.40 -0.90
CA ASP A 710 17.46 -31.19 -2.00
C ASP A 710 18.15 -31.03 -3.36
N ASN A 711 19.30 -30.38 -3.40
CA ASN A 711 20.08 -30.17 -4.63
C ASN A 711 21.23 -31.17 -4.83
N ALA A 712 21.48 -32.05 -3.87
CA ALA A 712 22.66 -32.94 -3.90
C ALA A 712 22.75 -33.78 -5.17
N ALA A 713 21.64 -34.38 -5.64
CA ALA A 713 21.61 -35.21 -6.82
C ALA A 713 21.97 -34.46 -8.12
N LEU A 714 21.51 -33.22 -8.27
CA LEU A 714 21.83 -32.35 -9.41
C LEU A 714 23.32 -32.05 -9.48
N PHE A 715 23.92 -31.60 -8.39
CA PHE A 715 25.34 -31.25 -8.32
C PHE A 715 26.24 -32.50 -8.34
N GLN A 716 25.77 -33.68 -7.90
CA GLN A 716 26.51 -34.94 -7.96
C GLN A 716 26.80 -35.33 -9.42
N SER A 717 25.84 -35.15 -10.33
CA SER A 717 26.03 -35.42 -11.76
C SER A 717 27.15 -34.57 -12.38
N TYR A 718 27.32 -33.32 -11.93
CA TYR A 718 28.43 -32.46 -12.32
C TYR A 718 29.78 -32.96 -11.75
N LEU A 719 29.80 -33.41 -10.51
CA LEU A 719 31.01 -33.92 -9.85
C LEU A 719 31.49 -35.24 -10.43
N ASP A 720 30.58 -36.11 -10.88
CA ASP A 720 30.86 -37.44 -11.44
C ASP A 720 31.37 -37.38 -12.89
N ALA A 721 31.19 -36.24 -13.57
CA ALA A 721 31.64 -36.02 -14.94
C ALA A 721 33.15 -36.12 -15.05
N ARG A 722 33.63 -36.96 -16.00
CA ARG A 722 35.05 -37.32 -16.14
C ARG A 722 35.80 -36.35 -17.07
N THR A 723 35.15 -35.88 -18.11
CA THR A 723 35.73 -34.98 -19.11
C THR A 723 35.19 -33.54 -18.94
N SER A 724 35.94 -32.57 -19.50
CA SER A 724 35.47 -31.16 -19.51
C SER A 724 34.14 -31.01 -20.28
N ALA A 725 33.97 -31.78 -21.37
CA ALA A 725 32.73 -31.76 -22.15
C ALA A 725 31.53 -32.32 -21.36
N GLU A 726 31.73 -33.37 -20.60
CA GLU A 726 30.69 -33.95 -19.72
C GLU A 726 30.34 -32.98 -18.58
N ARG A 727 31.34 -32.30 -18.01
CA ARG A 727 31.11 -31.29 -16.97
C ARG A 727 30.32 -30.07 -17.51
N ASP A 728 30.70 -29.58 -18.70
CA ASP A 728 29.98 -28.48 -19.36
C ASP A 728 28.52 -28.88 -19.66
N ALA A 729 28.27 -30.08 -20.13
CA ALA A 729 26.94 -30.62 -20.35
C ALA A 729 26.14 -30.75 -19.06
N ALA A 730 26.74 -31.31 -18.00
CA ALA A 730 26.10 -31.45 -16.70
C ALA A 730 25.79 -30.09 -16.07
N ALA A 731 26.71 -29.11 -16.11
CA ALA A 731 26.49 -27.78 -15.62
C ALA A 731 25.39 -27.06 -16.40
N THR A 732 25.37 -27.16 -17.73
CA THR A 732 24.32 -26.57 -18.57
C THR A 732 22.95 -27.15 -18.20
N LEU A 733 22.84 -28.46 -17.98
CA LEU A 733 21.57 -29.07 -17.57
C LEU A 733 21.13 -28.63 -16.18
N VAL A 734 22.06 -28.54 -15.22
CA VAL A 734 21.76 -28.05 -13.87
C VAL A 734 21.19 -26.63 -13.95
N LEU A 735 21.82 -25.74 -14.70
CA LEU A 735 21.35 -24.37 -14.86
C LEU A 735 20.00 -24.27 -15.58
N LEU A 736 19.79 -25.07 -16.63
CA LEU A 736 18.52 -25.11 -17.36
C LEU A 736 17.38 -25.66 -16.51
N LYS A 737 17.64 -26.62 -15.63
CA LYS A 737 16.61 -27.21 -14.74
C LYS A 737 16.39 -26.42 -13.45
N SER A 738 17.22 -25.43 -13.17
CA SER A 738 17.19 -24.69 -11.92
C SER A 738 17.27 -23.19 -12.20
N PRO A 739 16.20 -22.58 -12.75
CA PRO A 739 16.19 -21.15 -13.12
C PRO A 739 16.48 -20.20 -11.96
N TYR A 740 16.27 -20.64 -10.71
CA TYR A 740 16.60 -19.89 -9.50
C TYR A 740 18.12 -19.78 -9.24
N LEU A 741 18.95 -20.57 -9.92
CA LEU A 741 20.41 -20.46 -9.83
C LEU A 741 20.89 -19.20 -10.56
N SER A 742 21.29 -18.21 -9.80
CA SER A 742 21.78 -16.94 -10.29
C SER A 742 23.24 -16.73 -9.90
N PRO A 743 24.08 -16.07 -10.75
CA PRO A 743 25.40 -15.64 -10.36
C PRO A 743 25.38 -14.47 -9.37
N TYR A 744 24.21 -13.94 -9.09
CA TYR A 744 24.00 -12.78 -8.23
C TYR A 744 23.18 -13.17 -7.00
N LEU A 745 23.51 -12.55 -5.87
CA LEU A 745 22.75 -12.64 -4.64
C LEU A 745 21.58 -11.65 -4.70
N SER A 746 20.38 -12.12 -4.51
CA SER A 746 19.21 -11.25 -4.35
C SER A 746 19.07 -10.80 -2.90
N GLU A 747 18.46 -9.64 -2.70
CA GLU A 747 17.91 -9.25 -1.41
C GLU A 747 16.72 -10.15 -1.03
N GLY A 748 16.36 -10.12 0.23
CA GLY A 748 15.12 -10.74 0.68
C GLY A 748 15.13 -12.24 0.76
N VAL A 749 13.90 -12.76 0.67
CA VAL A 749 13.64 -14.21 0.70
C VAL A 749 13.96 -14.81 -0.66
N PRO A 750 14.69 -15.94 -0.73
CA PRO A 750 14.91 -16.58 -2.02
C PRO A 750 13.58 -17.14 -2.53
N GLU A 751 13.30 -16.83 -3.77
CA GLU A 751 12.20 -17.48 -4.47
C GLU A 751 12.67 -18.88 -4.87
N ILE A 752 11.96 -19.91 -4.42
CA ILE A 752 12.26 -21.30 -4.74
C ILE A 752 11.22 -21.76 -5.76
N TYR A 753 11.66 -21.90 -7.01
CA TYR A 753 10.82 -22.36 -8.09
C TYR A 753 11.28 -23.73 -8.55
N THR A 754 10.34 -24.61 -8.82
CA THR A 754 10.65 -25.95 -9.36
C THR A 754 10.60 -25.93 -10.88
N ALA A 755 11.40 -26.81 -11.51
CA ALA A 755 11.47 -26.91 -12.98
C ALA A 755 10.18 -27.43 -13.63
N ASP A 756 9.24 -27.91 -12.85
CA ASP A 756 7.95 -28.45 -13.32
C ASP A 756 6.88 -27.34 -13.48
N ASP A 757 7.19 -26.13 -13.02
CA ASP A 757 6.29 -25.00 -13.12
C ASP A 757 6.59 -24.19 -14.39
N ASP A 758 5.78 -24.38 -15.43
CA ASP A 758 5.95 -23.69 -16.73
C ASP A 758 6.03 -22.16 -16.59
N TYR A 759 5.36 -21.61 -15.59
CA TYR A 759 5.34 -20.17 -15.30
C TYR A 759 6.70 -19.66 -14.82
N TYR A 760 7.44 -20.44 -14.06
CA TYR A 760 8.69 -20.01 -13.46
C TYR A 760 9.90 -20.14 -14.38
N LEU A 761 9.86 -21.03 -15.34
CA LEU A 761 10.86 -21.08 -16.42
C LEU A 761 10.90 -19.76 -17.20
N GLU A 762 9.83 -18.99 -17.15
CA GLU A 762 9.67 -17.72 -17.85
C GLU A 762 10.24 -16.52 -17.08
N MET A 763 10.26 -16.57 -15.74
CA MET A 763 10.43 -15.38 -14.89
C MET A 763 11.67 -15.42 -13.99
N ALA A 764 12.21 -16.58 -13.70
CA ALA A 764 13.23 -16.73 -12.65
C ALA A 764 14.69 -16.69 -13.13
N TRP A 765 14.95 -16.47 -14.41
CA TRP A 765 16.29 -16.40 -14.98
C TRP A 765 17.00 -15.13 -14.59
N TRP A 766 18.32 -15.22 -14.30
CA TRP A 766 19.10 -14.02 -13.99
C TRP A 766 19.24 -13.10 -15.18
N CYS A 767 19.30 -11.81 -14.88
CA CYS A 767 19.56 -10.74 -15.82
C CYS A 767 20.99 -10.20 -15.68
N VAL A 768 21.43 -9.45 -16.65
CA VAL A 768 22.69 -8.71 -16.56
C VAL A 768 22.57 -7.67 -15.42
N LEU A 769 23.60 -7.57 -14.58
CA LEU A 769 23.62 -6.52 -13.55
C LEU A 769 23.52 -5.14 -14.18
N PRO A 770 22.63 -4.29 -13.71
CA PRO A 770 22.53 -2.92 -14.19
C PRO A 770 23.86 -2.20 -13.89
N GLN A 771 24.43 -1.60 -14.93
CA GLN A 771 25.67 -0.82 -14.81
C GLN A 771 25.42 0.65 -14.49
N THR A 772 24.22 1.11 -14.80
CA THR A 772 23.81 2.52 -14.70
C THR A 772 22.46 2.60 -13.98
N GLU A 773 22.25 3.75 -13.32
CA GLU A 773 20.93 4.16 -12.84
C GLU A 773 20.32 5.09 -13.89
N TYR A 774 19.05 4.86 -14.22
CA TYR A 774 18.29 5.83 -15.00
C TYR A 774 17.90 6.99 -14.08
N ASP A 775 18.34 8.20 -14.43
CA ASP A 775 17.83 9.44 -13.85
C ASP A 775 16.59 9.86 -14.65
N ASP A 776 15.67 10.61 -14.04
CA ASP A 776 14.35 11.00 -14.55
C ASP A 776 14.29 11.61 -15.96
N VAL A 777 15.41 11.81 -16.59
CA VAL A 777 15.55 12.38 -17.94
C VAL A 777 16.50 11.54 -18.82
N LEU A 778 16.49 10.22 -18.67
CA LEU A 778 17.29 9.30 -19.50
C LEU A 778 18.82 9.58 -19.48
N LYS A 779 19.34 10.14 -18.40
CA LYS A 779 20.79 10.26 -18.19
C LYS A 779 21.27 9.09 -17.37
N GLU A 780 21.96 8.19 -18.01
CA GLU A 780 22.62 7.07 -17.34
C GLU A 780 23.78 7.56 -16.46
N LYS A 781 23.76 7.20 -15.19
CA LYS A 781 24.87 7.41 -14.27
C LYS A 781 25.46 6.07 -13.83
N PRO A 782 26.78 5.99 -13.63
CA PRO A 782 27.38 4.79 -13.04
C PRO A 782 26.72 4.49 -11.69
N LYS A 783 26.32 3.24 -11.46
CA LYS A 783 25.76 2.81 -10.19
C LYS A 783 26.79 2.98 -9.06
N ASN A 784 26.49 3.80 -8.07
CA ASN A 784 27.36 4.05 -6.93
C ASN A 784 27.08 3.03 -5.81
N VAL A 785 27.72 1.88 -5.91
CA VAL A 785 27.57 0.82 -4.90
C VAL A 785 28.60 1.00 -3.79
N PHE A 786 28.17 0.84 -2.54
CA PHE A 786 29.02 0.92 -1.36
C PHE A 786 30.21 -0.06 -1.46
N SER A 787 31.42 0.45 -1.28
CA SER A 787 32.63 -0.36 -1.25
C SER A 787 33.19 -0.45 0.17
N PRO A 788 33.26 -1.65 0.78
CA PRO A 788 33.82 -1.82 2.12
C PRO A 788 35.28 -1.38 2.22
N PRO A 789 35.68 -0.68 3.29
CA PRO A 789 37.02 -0.09 3.40
C PRO A 789 38.16 -1.13 3.50
N PHE A 790 37.85 -2.39 3.84
CA PHE A 790 38.85 -3.47 3.91
C PHE A 790 39.19 -4.10 2.55
N LEU A 791 38.45 -3.81 1.50
CA LEU A 791 38.72 -4.34 0.16
C LEU A 791 39.91 -3.61 -0.46
N THR A 792 40.96 -4.35 -0.80
CA THR A 792 42.12 -3.81 -1.44
C THR A 792 41.87 -3.50 -2.94
N PRO A 793 42.62 -2.61 -3.57
CA PRO A 793 42.52 -2.32 -5.01
C PRO A 793 42.57 -3.61 -5.87
N GLU A 794 43.40 -4.59 -5.48
CA GLU A 794 43.52 -5.87 -6.19
C GLU A 794 42.24 -6.68 -6.14
N LEU A 795 41.60 -6.75 -4.97
CA LEU A 795 40.31 -7.47 -4.82
C LEU A 795 39.20 -6.77 -5.62
N LEU A 796 39.16 -5.44 -5.59
CA LEU A 796 38.18 -4.68 -6.37
C LEU A 796 38.38 -4.86 -7.88
N SER A 797 39.66 -4.81 -8.36
CA SER A 797 39.98 -5.04 -9.76
C SER A 797 39.62 -6.46 -10.23
N ALA A 798 39.83 -7.47 -9.39
CA ALA A 798 39.44 -8.84 -9.71
C ALA A 798 37.93 -8.97 -9.86
N ALA A 799 37.16 -8.39 -8.96
CA ALA A 799 35.68 -8.39 -9.00
C ALA A 799 35.15 -7.63 -10.23
N GLU A 800 35.76 -6.48 -10.58
CA GLU A 800 35.41 -5.69 -11.77
C GLU A 800 35.64 -6.47 -13.07
N LYS A 801 36.79 -7.15 -13.18
CA LYS A 801 37.08 -7.99 -14.33
C LYS A 801 36.05 -9.13 -14.48
N GLU A 802 35.75 -9.87 -13.41
CA GLU A 802 34.76 -10.92 -13.44
C GLU A 802 33.36 -10.40 -13.81
N ARG A 803 32.96 -9.23 -13.28
CA ARG A 803 31.70 -8.60 -13.62
C ARG A 803 31.61 -8.25 -15.10
N ALA A 804 32.66 -7.65 -15.66
CA ALA A 804 32.72 -7.34 -17.07
C ALA A 804 32.63 -8.61 -17.96
N GLU A 805 33.29 -9.70 -17.57
CA GLU A 805 33.18 -10.98 -18.26
C GLU A 805 31.77 -11.55 -18.21
N MET A 806 31.08 -11.51 -17.05
CA MET A 806 29.69 -11.97 -16.93
C MET A 806 28.71 -11.13 -17.75
N ILE A 807 28.87 -9.80 -17.73
CA ILE A 807 28.03 -8.90 -18.52
C ILE A 807 28.14 -9.20 -20.01
N ALA A 808 29.35 -9.53 -20.50
CA ALA A 808 29.57 -9.89 -21.89
C ALA A 808 28.88 -11.20 -22.33
N LEU A 809 28.47 -12.05 -21.38
CA LEU A 809 27.72 -13.28 -21.70
C LEU A 809 26.23 -12.99 -22.03
N GLY A 810 25.70 -11.85 -21.59
CA GLY A 810 24.29 -11.51 -21.74
C GLY A 810 23.38 -12.25 -20.76
N ASP A 811 22.09 -12.25 -21.08
CA ASP A 811 21.05 -12.85 -20.23
C ASP A 811 21.10 -14.38 -20.22
N ALA A 812 20.68 -14.95 -19.10
CA ALA A 812 20.73 -16.40 -18.87
C ALA A 812 20.04 -17.19 -19.97
N LYS A 813 18.83 -16.86 -20.34
CA LYS A 813 18.03 -17.62 -21.33
C LYS A 813 18.71 -17.71 -22.69
N THR A 814 19.24 -16.61 -23.19
CA THR A 814 19.99 -16.59 -24.46
C THR A 814 21.31 -17.34 -24.34
N PHE A 815 22.06 -17.13 -23.25
CA PHE A 815 23.30 -17.83 -23.00
C PHE A 815 23.11 -19.35 -22.89
N LEU A 816 22.17 -19.79 -22.07
CA LEU A 816 21.90 -21.22 -21.87
C LEU A 816 21.29 -21.88 -23.11
N GLY A 817 20.47 -21.17 -23.86
CA GLY A 817 19.92 -21.63 -25.12
C GLY A 817 21.04 -21.90 -26.13
N ARG A 818 21.98 -20.99 -26.28
CA ARG A 818 23.18 -21.22 -27.13
C ARG A 818 24.01 -22.41 -26.65
N LYS A 819 24.19 -22.58 -25.33
CA LYS A 819 24.86 -23.73 -24.73
C LYS A 819 24.16 -25.05 -25.02
N ALA A 820 22.84 -25.11 -24.94
CA ALA A 820 22.05 -26.28 -25.28
C ALA A 820 22.21 -26.66 -26.77
N ILE A 821 22.17 -25.68 -27.67
CA ILE A 821 22.39 -25.87 -29.09
C ILE A 821 23.82 -26.40 -29.39
N GLU A 822 24.83 -25.80 -28.76
CA GLU A 822 26.24 -26.28 -28.88
C GLU A 822 26.38 -27.70 -28.37
N TRP A 823 25.76 -28.05 -27.25
CA TRP A 823 25.75 -29.40 -26.69
C TRP A 823 25.12 -30.39 -27.65
N ALA A 824 23.94 -30.07 -28.19
CA ALA A 824 23.27 -30.92 -29.19
C ALA A 824 24.11 -31.20 -30.43
N LYS A 825 24.86 -30.21 -30.90
CA LYS A 825 25.77 -30.33 -32.05
C LYS A 825 26.97 -31.21 -31.72
N ARG A 826 27.56 -31.06 -30.52
CA ARG A 826 28.76 -31.75 -30.07
C ARG A 826 28.53 -33.20 -29.64
N SER A 827 27.41 -33.45 -28.98
CA SER A 827 27.07 -34.75 -28.38
C SER A 827 25.63 -35.17 -28.72
N PRO A 828 25.30 -35.44 -30.01
CA PRO A 828 23.94 -35.65 -30.46
C PRO A 828 23.27 -36.95 -29.91
N ASN A 829 24.05 -37.87 -29.37
CA ASN A 829 23.55 -39.13 -28.79
C ASN A 829 23.34 -39.06 -27.26
N ASP A 830 23.61 -37.92 -26.63
CA ASP A 830 23.34 -37.74 -25.21
C ASP A 830 21.82 -37.65 -24.99
N THR A 831 21.30 -38.54 -24.16
CA THR A 831 19.86 -38.70 -23.90
C THR A 831 19.22 -37.48 -23.21
N ARG A 832 20.03 -36.60 -22.64
CA ARG A 832 19.59 -35.37 -21.94
C ARG A 832 19.40 -34.17 -22.86
N VAL A 833 19.98 -34.22 -24.07
CA VAL A 833 19.92 -33.12 -25.05
C VAL A 833 18.50 -32.73 -25.43
N PRO A 834 17.56 -33.66 -25.70
CA PRO A 834 16.19 -33.29 -26.04
C PRO A 834 15.50 -32.46 -24.97
N GLU A 835 15.71 -32.79 -23.68
CA GLU A 835 15.22 -32.00 -22.55
C GLU A 835 15.82 -30.60 -22.55
N ALA A 836 17.13 -30.49 -22.68
CA ALA A 836 17.84 -29.22 -22.70
C ALA A 836 17.38 -28.30 -23.85
N LEU A 837 17.15 -28.83 -25.04
CA LEU A 837 16.64 -28.08 -26.18
C LEU A 837 15.17 -27.62 -25.96
N PHE A 838 14.36 -28.49 -25.35
CA PHE A 838 12.98 -28.10 -25.01
C PHE A 838 12.94 -26.94 -24.03
N ILE A 839 13.69 -27.01 -22.93
CA ILE A 839 13.79 -25.92 -21.95
C ILE A 839 14.34 -24.65 -22.61
N ALA A 840 15.37 -24.73 -23.44
CA ALA A 840 15.91 -23.59 -24.16
C ALA A 840 14.89 -22.96 -25.12
N THR A 841 14.06 -23.74 -25.80
CA THR A 841 12.97 -23.25 -26.64
C THR A 841 11.95 -22.50 -25.83
N LYS A 842 11.49 -23.07 -24.71
CA LYS A 842 10.49 -22.47 -23.83
C LYS A 842 10.98 -21.18 -23.19
N ALA A 843 12.19 -21.14 -22.67
CA ALA A 843 12.78 -19.98 -22.02
C ALA A 843 12.95 -18.77 -22.96
N ASN A 844 13.06 -18.99 -24.26
CA ASN A 844 13.22 -17.93 -25.28
C ASN A 844 11.92 -17.65 -26.08
N GLU A 845 10.74 -18.04 -25.59
CA GLU A 845 9.47 -17.67 -26.22
C GLU A 845 9.20 -16.17 -26.17
N ARG A 846 8.50 -15.67 -27.21
CA ARG A 846 8.09 -14.26 -27.29
C ARG A 846 7.13 -13.89 -26.16
N TYR A 847 7.24 -12.63 -25.70
CA TYR A 847 6.38 -12.06 -24.65
C TYR A 847 6.54 -12.69 -23.26
N LYS A 848 7.57 -13.52 -23.07
CA LYS A 848 7.86 -14.07 -21.76
C LYS A 848 8.87 -13.18 -21.05
N TYR A 849 8.44 -12.69 -19.90
CA TYR A 849 9.17 -11.70 -19.10
C TYR A 849 10.43 -12.33 -18.50
N GLY A 850 11.58 -11.96 -19.08
CA GLY A 850 12.86 -12.14 -18.42
C GLY A 850 13.59 -10.83 -18.52
N CYS A 851 14.18 -10.34 -17.47
CA CYS A 851 15.08 -9.19 -17.48
C CYS A 851 14.48 -7.86 -18.00
N GLY A 852 13.19 -7.62 -17.80
CA GLY A 852 12.55 -6.33 -18.10
C GLY A 852 12.57 -5.90 -19.56
N GLY A 853 13.02 -6.75 -20.46
CA GLY A 853 13.20 -6.40 -21.85
C GLY A 853 12.26 -7.13 -22.78
N TRP A 854 11.76 -6.44 -23.77
CA TRP A 854 11.15 -6.99 -24.98
C TRP A 854 12.19 -7.73 -25.83
N GLU A 855 13.46 -7.77 -25.39
CA GLU A 855 14.55 -8.40 -26.08
C GLU A 855 14.48 -9.93 -25.87
N HIS A 856 14.16 -10.61 -26.92
CA HIS A 856 14.17 -12.05 -27.03
C HIS A 856 15.07 -12.44 -28.22
N ASP A 857 15.76 -13.55 -28.12
CA ASP A 857 16.55 -14.06 -29.22
C ASP A 857 15.75 -15.13 -29.98
N ASP A 858 14.93 -14.67 -30.94
CA ASP A 858 14.12 -15.55 -31.79
C ASP A 858 14.99 -16.61 -32.48
N GLN A 859 16.23 -16.30 -32.85
CA GLN A 859 17.12 -17.24 -33.51
C GLN A 859 17.51 -18.40 -32.60
N VAL A 860 17.79 -18.12 -31.31
CA VAL A 860 18.08 -19.18 -30.32
C VAL A 860 16.88 -20.08 -30.14
N ARG A 861 15.69 -19.54 -30.06
CA ARG A 861 14.44 -20.31 -29.94
C ARG A 861 14.21 -21.21 -31.15
N GLU A 862 14.34 -20.65 -32.34
CA GLU A 862 14.11 -21.37 -33.61
C GLU A 862 15.15 -22.46 -33.84
N ASP A 863 16.40 -22.16 -33.58
CA ASP A 863 17.49 -23.14 -33.69
C ASP A 863 17.33 -24.31 -32.73
N ALA A 864 16.94 -24.03 -31.48
CA ALA A 864 16.71 -25.07 -30.47
C ALA A 864 15.48 -25.94 -30.85
N ALA A 865 14.37 -25.32 -31.24
CA ALA A 865 13.15 -25.99 -31.65
C ALA A 865 13.39 -26.87 -32.90
N SER A 866 14.10 -26.34 -33.91
CA SER A 866 14.41 -27.07 -35.15
C SER A 866 15.27 -28.26 -34.87
N LEU A 867 16.35 -28.10 -34.09
CA LEU A 867 17.20 -29.23 -33.68
C LEU A 867 16.44 -30.33 -32.90
N LEU A 868 15.53 -29.92 -32.02
CA LEU A 868 14.71 -30.86 -31.26
C LEU A 868 13.77 -31.66 -32.19
N LYS A 869 13.08 -30.99 -33.11
CA LYS A 869 12.12 -31.62 -34.02
C LYS A 869 12.81 -32.50 -35.08
N GLU A 870 13.94 -32.03 -35.61
CA GLU A 870 14.62 -32.76 -36.71
C GLU A 870 15.44 -33.93 -36.23
N ARG A 871 16.20 -33.75 -35.13
CA ARG A 871 17.10 -34.81 -34.66
C ARG A 871 16.47 -35.76 -33.65
N TYR A 872 15.49 -35.32 -32.91
CA TYR A 872 14.86 -36.09 -31.83
C TYR A 872 13.31 -36.15 -31.97
N PRO A 873 12.78 -36.45 -33.18
CA PRO A 873 11.34 -36.36 -33.48
C PRO A 873 10.45 -37.23 -32.58
N ASN A 874 11.02 -38.32 -32.07
CA ASN A 874 10.29 -39.29 -31.24
C ASN A 874 10.54 -39.11 -29.75
N SER A 875 11.30 -38.11 -29.33
CA SER A 875 11.50 -37.83 -27.91
C SER A 875 10.20 -37.27 -27.29
N VAL A 876 10.00 -37.58 -26.01
CA VAL A 876 8.86 -37.04 -25.24
C VAL A 876 8.81 -35.49 -25.31
N TRP A 877 9.98 -34.88 -25.36
CA TRP A 877 10.12 -33.43 -25.42
C TRP A 877 9.72 -32.81 -26.77
N ALA A 878 10.04 -33.47 -27.87
CA ALA A 878 9.59 -33.04 -29.21
C ALA A 878 8.10 -33.28 -29.40
N LEU A 879 7.53 -34.32 -28.75
CA LEU A 879 6.08 -34.52 -28.73
C LEU A 879 5.38 -33.41 -27.91
N LYS A 880 5.85 -33.14 -26.72
CA LYS A 880 5.34 -32.06 -25.84
C LYS A 880 5.40 -30.71 -26.53
N LEU A 881 6.48 -30.36 -27.22
CA LEU A 881 6.60 -29.13 -27.97
C LEU A 881 5.55 -29.02 -29.10
N ARG A 882 5.28 -30.10 -29.83
CA ARG A 882 4.27 -30.13 -30.88
C ARG A 882 2.84 -29.98 -30.34
N GLU A 883 2.54 -30.57 -29.20
CA GLU A 883 1.24 -30.40 -28.51
C GLU A 883 0.99 -28.96 -28.08
N MET A 884 2.04 -28.26 -27.69
CA MET A 884 1.93 -26.83 -27.27
C MET A 884 1.81 -25.86 -28.45
N GLU A 885 2.24 -26.26 -29.66
CA GLU A 885 2.12 -25.45 -30.89
C GLU A 885 0.79 -25.66 -31.62
N GLN A 886 -0.04 -26.64 -31.24
CA GLN A 886 -1.40 -26.87 -31.73
C GLN A 886 -2.43 -26.08 -30.94
#